data_1465f499e40ec51d339c1a50b3b24521
#
_entry.id   1465f499e40ec51d339c1a50b3b24521
#
_cell.length_a   1.000
_cell.length_b   1.000
_cell.length_c   1.000
_cell.angle_alpha   90.00
_cell.angle_beta   90.00
_cell.angle_gamma   90.00
#
_symmetry.space_group_name_H-M   'P 1'
#
loop_
_entity.id
_entity.type
_entity.pdbx_description
1 polymer ?
#
loop_
_entity_poly.entity_id
_entity_poly.type
_entity_poly.pdbx_seq_one_letter_code
_entity_poly.pdbx_strand_id
1 'polypeptide(L)'
;MSKTLIGTVSALAIMSITSAAAAQDSSSNGSVDTIIVTGTRATTRTVTSSLAPIDVLPSTELQKSGKQSPRDLISTLVPSATTSNSGAGASFAVKTVSLRGLSADQTLVLVNGKRRHNTAILFVNGTTQNGQSPPDMDLIPVSSIDHIEVLRDGASAQYGSDALAGVINIILKKQPDQGSVSLLGGKYIDGGGLTTQENGNVGLKVGEGALNLSVDLRENDYVDRGQPYTGRFFAAYAGGPATDPREATVNRSINHPGQPAIQLYSISDDFEYPISDFANVYAFGTLSSRYSRAWLTPRLPNQTANQILEVYPLGYSPKLRLIDHDWQQNVGVKGDDLLGFTWDLSSSFSQDNVEFHEDSLNASLGPASPSRFYLGAMQAQESTTNLDLTRQVPTGLFAKPLFLAGGLEYRWDQLIIKKGDPASYVDGGYVATTGPDKGIVNQAGAQGVSGFGPLSAGTYSRNNVSLYINGEQSILPNWDVSVAGRYEHYSDFGDAETYKVSTRYEPVPGFAVRGTVSSGFRAPSLQQEHYASASTIGVKLPGAATTSLYPVQLLPPNSAAAMALGATPLKPETSNNYSVGFVANPLPGMSLTLDLYQVDIQNRILQSASLGPAVAVSNVLASVGLNPQQAVFFYTNGANTSTQGIDLVAEYRRNFGDFGRFHWTFSADLNHTKFLSVKQPPAALAAAGLVLVDRARQGDFTLGNPREKFIFSTEWQIWRLDSTLRLNGYGSVVSVASASAGGAASDETVSAAMTVDLDIAFKASDRLTLSVGGNNLLNRYPNIVRPADRGATAFTYTNQYSPFGIAGGFYYARATLSF
;
A
#
# COMPACT_ATOMS: atom_id res chain seq x y z
N MET A 1 -26.76 -5.26 13.32
CA MET A 1 -27.79 -5.77 12.41
C MET A 1 -27.11 -6.84 11.59
N SER A 2 -27.36 -7.84 11.86
CA SER A 2 -27.77 -9.21 11.93
C SER A 2 -27.41 -10.05 10.69
N LYS A 3 -26.75 -11.19 10.94
CA LYS A 3 -26.37 -12.25 9.99
C LYS A 3 -27.47 -12.72 9.01
N THR A 4 -28.70 -12.24 9.14
CA THR A 4 -29.87 -12.64 8.38
C THR A 4 -30.05 -11.92 7.03
N LEU A 5 -29.36 -10.78 6.80
CA LEU A 5 -29.50 -10.04 5.53
C LEU A 5 -28.57 -10.57 4.43
N ILE A 6 -27.47 -11.23 4.78
CA ILE A 6 -26.48 -11.76 3.82
C ILE A 6 -27.02 -13.01 3.11
N GLY A 7 -27.78 -13.83 3.79
CA GLY A 7 -28.39 -15.04 3.19
C GLY A 7 -29.47 -14.77 2.15
N THR A 8 -30.09 -13.61 2.17
CA THR A 8 -31.23 -13.29 1.27
C THR A 8 -30.77 -12.63 -0.04
N VAL A 9 -29.64 -11.98 -0.09
CA VAL A 9 -29.10 -11.39 -1.34
C VAL A 9 -28.50 -12.48 -2.23
N SER A 10 -27.84 -13.48 -1.63
CA SER A 10 -27.25 -14.61 -2.38
C SER A 10 -28.34 -15.52 -3.02
N ALA A 11 -29.53 -15.61 -2.44
CA ALA A 11 -30.60 -16.45 -2.96
C ALA A 11 -31.39 -15.81 -4.12
N LEU A 12 -31.41 -14.48 -4.24
CA LEU A 12 -32.13 -13.79 -5.31
C LEU A 12 -31.35 -13.72 -6.64
N ALA A 13 -30.02 -13.86 -6.60
CA ALA A 13 -29.16 -13.82 -7.80
C ALA A 13 -29.20 -15.14 -8.60
N ILE A 14 -29.70 -16.24 -8.03
CA ILE A 14 -29.63 -17.57 -8.66
C ILE A 14 -30.90 -17.93 -9.49
N MET A 15 -31.99 -17.17 -9.39
CA MET A 15 -33.30 -17.60 -9.95
C MET A 15 -33.70 -17.02 -11.31
N SER A 16 -32.87 -16.29 -12.06
CA SER A 16 -33.34 -15.66 -13.29
C SER A 16 -32.42 -15.69 -14.52
N ILE A 17 -31.62 -16.76 -14.73
CA ILE A 17 -30.85 -16.85 -15.98
C ILE A 17 -30.99 -18.24 -16.62
N THR A 18 -32.01 -18.39 -17.48
CA THR A 18 -32.07 -19.44 -18.49
C THR A 18 -32.21 -18.78 -19.86
N SER A 19 -31.09 -18.49 -20.51
CA SER A 19 -31.00 -18.43 -21.98
C SER A 19 -29.58 -18.78 -22.40
N ALA A 20 -29.48 -19.79 -23.26
CA ALA A 20 -28.22 -20.34 -23.73
C ALA A 20 -27.66 -19.50 -24.87
N ALA A 21 -26.43 -19.01 -24.69
CA ALA A 21 -25.58 -18.57 -25.79
C ALA A 21 -24.37 -19.50 -25.88
N ALA A 22 -24.03 -19.93 -27.09
CA ALA A 22 -22.90 -20.80 -27.34
C ALA A 22 -21.59 -19.96 -27.22
N ALA A 23 -20.70 -20.38 -26.32
CA ALA A 23 -19.39 -19.77 -26.17
C ALA A 23 -18.46 -20.21 -27.29
N GLN A 24 -17.88 -19.26 -28.03
CA GLN A 24 -16.71 -19.49 -28.87
C GLN A 24 -15.46 -19.50 -28.03
N ASP A 25 -14.66 -20.56 -28.19
CA ASP A 25 -13.32 -20.66 -27.60
C ASP A 25 -12.41 -19.54 -28.12
N SER A 26 -12.25 -18.47 -27.38
CA SER A 26 -11.18 -17.52 -27.61
C SER A 26 -9.91 -18.09 -26.95
N SER A 27 -9.03 -18.68 -27.78
CA SER A 27 -7.68 -19.04 -27.35
C SER A 27 -6.98 -17.77 -26.81
N SER A 28 -6.79 -17.69 -25.51
CA SER A 28 -6.07 -16.61 -24.88
C SER A 28 -4.63 -16.57 -25.41
N ASN A 29 -4.32 -15.57 -26.24
CA ASN A 29 -2.96 -15.20 -26.54
C ASN A 29 -2.26 -14.82 -25.23
N GLY A 30 -1.05 -15.24 -25.04
CA GLY A 30 -0.33 -15.03 -23.79
C GLY A 30 -0.01 -13.56 -23.53
N SER A 31 0.35 -13.23 -22.30
CA SER A 31 0.67 -11.87 -21.81
C SER A 31 1.62 -11.06 -22.71
N VAL A 32 2.47 -11.74 -23.48
CA VAL A 32 3.46 -11.13 -24.38
C VAL A 32 2.82 -10.41 -25.59
N ASP A 33 1.66 -10.89 -26.06
CA ASP A 33 0.94 -10.33 -27.21
C ASP A 33 -0.20 -9.38 -26.78
N THR A 34 -0.40 -9.17 -25.48
CA THR A 34 -1.43 -8.26 -24.97
C THR A 34 -1.06 -6.82 -25.32
N ILE A 35 -2.01 -6.09 -25.90
CA ILE A 35 -1.87 -4.65 -26.15
C ILE A 35 -1.86 -3.95 -24.80
N ILE A 36 -0.88 -3.08 -24.60
CA ILE A 36 -0.72 -2.26 -23.41
C ILE A 36 -1.25 -0.85 -23.65
N VAL A 37 -1.75 -0.22 -22.61
CA VAL A 37 -2.18 1.19 -22.62
C VAL A 37 -1.36 2.07 -21.69
N THR A 38 -0.53 1.48 -20.82
CA THR A 38 0.31 2.21 -19.86
C THR A 38 1.72 2.42 -20.44
N GLY A 39 2.27 3.61 -20.22
CA GLY A 39 3.61 3.98 -20.69
C GLY A 39 3.69 4.36 -22.17
N THR A 40 2.58 4.27 -22.88
CA THR A 40 2.43 4.71 -24.27
C THR A 40 1.04 5.32 -24.46
N ARG A 41 0.93 6.24 -25.40
CA ARG A 41 -0.37 6.74 -25.89
C ARG A 41 -0.72 6.13 -27.26
N ALA A 42 0.19 5.35 -27.84
CA ALA A 42 -0.04 4.62 -29.08
C ALA A 42 -0.75 3.28 -28.80
N THR A 43 -1.87 3.04 -29.46
CA THR A 43 -2.80 1.93 -29.19
C THR A 43 -2.37 0.54 -29.71
N THR A 44 -1.12 0.39 -30.20
CA THR A 44 -0.67 -0.82 -30.88
C THR A 44 0.56 -1.47 -30.26
N ARG A 45 1.00 -1.04 -29.08
CA ARG A 45 2.19 -1.61 -28.43
C ARG A 45 1.82 -2.83 -27.57
N THR A 46 2.73 -3.78 -27.58
CA THR A 46 2.69 -4.96 -26.70
C THR A 46 3.81 -4.88 -25.68
N VAL A 47 3.85 -5.79 -24.70
CA VAL A 47 4.91 -5.87 -23.69
C VAL A 47 6.31 -5.87 -24.31
N THR A 48 6.52 -6.66 -25.36
CA THR A 48 7.83 -6.79 -26.04
C THR A 48 8.18 -5.61 -26.94
N SER A 49 7.19 -4.88 -27.45
CA SER A 49 7.39 -3.68 -28.27
C SER A 49 7.37 -2.38 -27.46
N SER A 50 7.20 -2.46 -26.15
CA SER A 50 7.19 -1.30 -25.24
C SER A 50 8.56 -0.63 -25.17
N LEU A 51 8.56 0.71 -25.09
CA LEU A 51 9.76 1.54 -24.88
C LEU A 51 10.29 1.47 -23.44
N ALA A 52 9.46 1.00 -22.51
CA ALA A 52 9.78 0.88 -21.10
C ALA A 52 9.36 -0.50 -20.54
N PRO A 53 9.97 -0.98 -19.43
CA PRO A 53 9.60 -2.26 -18.84
C PRO A 53 8.19 -2.25 -18.28
N ILE A 54 7.35 -3.16 -18.73
CA ILE A 54 5.97 -3.30 -18.31
C ILE A 54 5.60 -4.79 -18.14
N ASP A 55 4.89 -5.10 -17.06
CA ASP A 55 4.30 -6.41 -16.82
C ASP A 55 2.78 -6.32 -17.00
N VAL A 56 2.16 -7.34 -17.56
CA VAL A 56 0.70 -7.48 -17.69
C VAL A 56 0.27 -8.71 -16.92
N LEU A 57 -0.61 -8.50 -15.95
CA LEU A 57 -1.18 -9.54 -15.10
C LEU A 57 -2.64 -9.78 -15.51
N PRO A 58 -2.95 -10.79 -16.34
CA PRO A 58 -4.30 -11.05 -16.79
C PRO A 58 -5.19 -11.57 -15.66
N SER A 59 -6.51 -11.38 -15.78
CA SER A 59 -7.49 -11.85 -14.79
C SER A 59 -7.40 -13.34 -14.51
N THR A 60 -6.97 -14.14 -15.46
CA THR A 60 -6.78 -15.59 -15.29
C THR A 60 -5.67 -15.91 -14.27
N GLU A 61 -4.60 -15.09 -14.21
CA GLU A 61 -3.55 -15.23 -13.19
C GLU A 61 -4.04 -14.78 -11.81
N LEU A 62 -4.87 -13.72 -11.78
CA LEU A 62 -5.46 -13.25 -10.54
C LEU A 62 -6.35 -14.32 -9.88
N GLN A 63 -6.97 -15.19 -10.68
CA GLN A 63 -7.82 -16.27 -10.21
C GLN A 63 -7.05 -17.54 -9.77
N LYS A 64 -5.77 -17.71 -10.14
CA LYS A 64 -4.95 -18.88 -9.82
C LYS A 64 -4.21 -18.76 -8.50
N SER A 65 -4.84 -18.13 -7.51
CA SER A 65 -4.26 -18.02 -6.17
C SER A 65 -5.36 -17.86 -5.12
N GLY A 66 -5.03 -18.12 -3.85
CA GLY A 66 -5.90 -17.78 -2.72
C GLY A 66 -5.73 -16.35 -2.24
N LYS A 67 -5.10 -15.47 -3.03
CA LYS A 67 -4.93 -14.06 -2.71
C LYS A 67 -6.24 -13.32 -2.94
N GLN A 68 -6.53 -12.37 -2.08
CA GLN A 68 -7.86 -11.78 -1.96
C GLN A 68 -7.90 -10.29 -2.33
N SER A 69 -6.74 -9.69 -2.60
CA SER A 69 -6.65 -8.27 -2.95
C SER A 69 -5.71 -8.03 -4.13
N PRO A 70 -5.90 -6.95 -4.91
CA PRO A 70 -4.98 -6.56 -5.98
C PRO A 70 -3.54 -6.41 -5.49
N ARG A 71 -3.35 -5.84 -4.29
CA ARG A 71 -2.02 -5.72 -3.66
C ARG A 71 -1.32 -7.07 -3.54
N ASP A 72 -2.00 -8.07 -2.98
CA ASP A 72 -1.40 -9.38 -2.72
C ASP A 72 -1.07 -10.11 -4.02
N LEU A 73 -1.91 -9.91 -5.05
CA LEU A 73 -1.67 -10.45 -6.38
C LEU A 73 -0.44 -9.83 -7.04
N ILE A 74 -0.35 -8.50 -7.08
CA ILE A 74 0.79 -7.80 -7.66
C ILE A 74 2.08 -8.19 -6.93
N SER A 75 2.06 -8.21 -5.60
CA SER A 75 3.25 -8.59 -4.82
C SER A 75 3.70 -10.04 -5.03
N THR A 76 2.80 -10.92 -5.47
CA THR A 76 3.10 -12.33 -5.75
C THR A 76 3.54 -12.58 -7.18
N LEU A 77 3.18 -11.69 -8.12
CA LEU A 77 3.44 -11.87 -9.56
C LEU A 77 4.55 -10.95 -10.09
N VAL A 78 4.77 -9.79 -9.46
CA VAL A 78 5.79 -8.82 -9.88
C VAL A 78 6.99 -8.87 -8.92
N PRO A 79 8.20 -9.17 -9.39
CA PRO A 79 9.37 -9.34 -8.52
C PRO A 79 9.80 -8.03 -7.86
N SER A 80 9.74 -6.91 -8.56
CA SER A 80 10.07 -5.58 -8.02
C SER A 80 9.00 -5.02 -7.08
N ALA A 81 7.82 -5.66 -6.97
CA ALA A 81 6.76 -5.25 -6.07
C ALA A 81 6.97 -5.81 -4.67
N THR A 82 6.91 -4.94 -3.67
CA THR A 82 6.99 -5.30 -2.25
C THR A 82 5.79 -4.75 -1.49
N THR A 83 5.44 -5.40 -0.41
CA THR A 83 4.36 -4.97 0.49
C THR A 83 4.88 -4.91 1.90
N SER A 84 4.46 -3.93 2.66
CA SER A 84 4.67 -3.91 4.11
C SER A 84 3.44 -4.46 4.81
N ASN A 85 3.67 -5.33 5.78
CA ASN A 85 2.63 -5.83 6.66
C ASN A 85 2.62 -4.98 7.94
N SER A 86 2.34 -3.68 7.80
CA SER A 86 2.26 -2.79 8.95
C SER A 86 1.15 -3.24 9.89
N GLY A 87 1.50 -3.46 11.15
CA GLY A 87 0.56 -3.80 12.21
C GLY A 87 0.37 -2.68 13.24
N ALA A 88 0.99 -1.51 13.03
CA ALA A 88 0.98 -0.40 13.97
C ALA A 88 0.01 0.72 13.55
N GLY A 89 -0.74 1.26 14.51
CA GLY A 89 -1.68 2.35 14.25
C GLY A 89 -2.75 1.98 13.23
N ALA A 90 -3.31 2.95 12.54
CA ALA A 90 -4.37 2.76 11.55
C ALA A 90 -3.88 2.15 10.21
N SER A 91 -2.57 2.14 9.96
CA SER A 91 -1.99 1.62 8.73
C SER A 91 -2.24 0.11 8.50
N PHE A 92 -2.66 -0.63 9.53
CA PHE A 92 -2.99 -2.04 9.41
C PHE A 92 -4.13 -2.32 8.41
N ALA A 93 -5.01 -1.35 8.20
CA ALA A 93 -6.17 -1.49 7.33
C ALA A 93 -5.82 -1.29 5.85
N VAL A 94 -4.88 -0.39 5.54
CA VAL A 94 -4.55 0.02 4.15
C VAL A 94 -3.63 -0.99 3.48
N LYS A 95 -3.97 -1.37 2.25
CA LYS A 95 -3.23 -2.34 1.44
C LYS A 95 -2.59 -1.65 0.23
N THR A 96 -1.28 -1.56 0.23
CA THR A 96 -0.51 -0.82 -0.76
C THR A 96 0.69 -1.60 -1.28
N VAL A 97 1.23 -1.19 -2.41
CA VAL A 97 2.39 -1.79 -3.10
C VAL A 97 3.46 -0.75 -3.32
N SER A 98 4.70 -1.12 -3.03
CA SER A 98 5.89 -0.38 -3.41
C SER A 98 6.57 -1.06 -4.59
N LEU A 99 7.21 -0.31 -5.47
CA LEU A 99 8.01 -0.84 -6.58
C LEU A 99 9.49 -0.54 -6.37
N ARG A 100 10.37 -1.49 -6.73
CA ARG A 100 11.84 -1.32 -6.76
C ARG A 100 12.45 -0.84 -5.43
N GLY A 101 11.86 -1.26 -4.30
CA GLY A 101 12.31 -0.87 -2.96
C GLY A 101 12.08 0.62 -2.61
N LEU A 102 11.32 1.35 -3.44
CA LEU A 102 10.93 2.73 -3.20
C LEU A 102 9.68 2.82 -2.30
N SER A 103 9.20 4.03 -2.00
CA SER A 103 8.01 4.21 -1.18
C SER A 103 6.72 3.95 -1.97
N ALA A 104 5.67 3.48 -1.31
CA ALA A 104 4.41 3.18 -1.98
C ALA A 104 3.72 4.43 -2.54
N ASP A 105 3.87 5.58 -1.91
CA ASP A 105 3.39 6.88 -2.39
C ASP A 105 4.25 7.49 -3.52
N GLN A 106 5.31 6.79 -3.95
CA GLN A 106 6.11 7.08 -5.14
C GLN A 106 5.72 6.18 -6.33
N THR A 107 4.65 5.39 -6.18
CA THR A 107 4.04 4.55 -7.21
C THR A 107 2.64 5.05 -7.51
N LEU A 108 2.41 5.52 -8.72
CA LEU A 108 1.08 5.98 -9.13
C LEU A 108 0.16 4.80 -9.40
N VAL A 109 -1.06 4.85 -8.87
CA VAL A 109 -2.12 3.88 -9.18
C VAL A 109 -3.18 4.55 -10.05
N LEU A 110 -3.55 3.87 -11.12
CA LEU A 110 -4.60 4.28 -12.06
C LEU A 110 -5.68 3.20 -12.12
N VAL A 111 -6.90 3.61 -12.43
CA VAL A 111 -8.01 2.74 -12.83
C VAL A 111 -8.48 3.21 -14.22
N ASN A 112 -8.46 2.32 -15.22
CA ASN A 112 -8.73 2.67 -16.62
C ASN A 112 -7.96 3.91 -17.10
N GLY A 113 -6.72 4.09 -16.65
CA GLY A 113 -5.86 5.22 -17.01
C GLY A 113 -6.13 6.53 -16.27
N LYS A 114 -7.13 6.61 -15.38
CA LYS A 114 -7.42 7.78 -14.54
C LYS A 114 -6.89 7.56 -13.12
N ARG A 115 -6.37 8.61 -12.49
CA ARG A 115 -5.74 8.57 -11.15
C ARG A 115 -6.69 7.99 -10.09
N ARG A 116 -6.18 7.06 -9.30
CA ARG A 116 -6.81 6.64 -8.05
C ARG A 116 -6.35 7.56 -6.93
N HIS A 117 -7.30 8.08 -6.15
CA HIS A 117 -6.99 8.96 -5.00
C HIS A 117 -6.20 8.22 -3.90
N ASN A 118 -5.50 9.00 -3.10
CA ASN A 118 -4.77 8.50 -1.95
C ASN A 118 -5.69 8.25 -0.76
N THR A 119 -5.27 7.36 0.16
CA THR A 119 -5.99 7.15 1.43
C THR A 119 -5.95 8.41 2.31
N ALA A 120 -6.99 8.60 3.12
CA ALA A 120 -6.99 9.62 4.16
C ALA A 120 -5.96 9.35 5.26
N ILE A 121 -5.56 8.09 5.46
CA ILE A 121 -4.67 7.67 6.54
C ILE A 121 -3.22 8.04 6.23
N LEU A 122 -2.55 8.70 7.18
CA LEU A 122 -1.11 8.83 7.20
C LEU A 122 -0.51 7.66 8.00
N PHE A 123 0.47 6.97 7.43
CA PHE A 123 1.19 5.91 8.14
C PHE A 123 2.14 6.53 9.16
N VAL A 124 1.87 6.28 10.44
CA VAL A 124 2.69 6.74 11.56
C VAL A 124 3.08 5.57 12.45
N ASN A 125 4.24 5.68 13.11
CA ASN A 125 4.72 4.70 14.09
C ASN A 125 5.10 3.32 13.54
N GLY A 126 6.23 3.28 12.89
CA GLY A 126 6.98 2.05 12.64
C GLY A 126 6.75 1.48 11.25
N THR A 127 7.78 1.25 10.56
CA THR A 127 8.01 0.50 9.36
C THR A 127 8.61 1.30 8.20
N THR A 128 8.97 0.59 7.15
CA THR A 128 9.46 1.12 5.87
C THR A 128 8.49 2.10 5.19
N GLN A 129 7.23 2.21 5.68
CA GLN A 129 6.18 3.04 5.07
C GLN A 129 5.79 4.27 5.92
N ASN A 130 6.57 4.63 6.93
CA ASN A 130 6.28 5.81 7.73
C ASN A 130 6.21 7.09 6.90
N GLY A 131 5.15 7.86 7.12
CA GLY A 131 4.92 9.13 6.45
C GLY A 131 4.25 9.02 5.09
N GLN A 132 3.84 7.84 4.67
CA GLN A 132 3.18 7.62 3.40
C GLN A 132 1.66 7.70 3.53
N SER A 133 0.99 8.13 2.46
CA SER A 133 -0.46 8.12 2.29
C SER A 133 -0.78 7.64 0.87
N PRO A 134 -0.46 6.38 0.52
CA PRO A 134 -0.64 5.85 -0.83
C PRO A 134 -2.10 5.48 -1.11
N PRO A 135 -2.48 5.19 -2.36
CA PRO A 135 -3.78 4.60 -2.68
C PRO A 135 -4.01 3.25 -1.98
N ASP A 136 -5.22 3.02 -1.49
CA ASP A 136 -5.62 1.71 -0.96
C ASP A 136 -6.17 0.82 -2.07
N MET A 137 -5.41 -0.20 -2.42
CA MET A 137 -5.76 -1.12 -3.49
C MET A 137 -6.76 -2.20 -3.07
N ASP A 138 -6.96 -2.39 -1.75
CA ASP A 138 -7.88 -3.40 -1.22
C ASP A 138 -9.35 -3.02 -1.44
N LEU A 139 -9.61 -1.73 -1.70
CA LEU A 139 -10.94 -1.16 -1.90
C LEU A 139 -11.41 -1.25 -3.37
N ILE A 140 -10.60 -1.86 -4.26
CA ILE A 140 -10.94 -2.12 -5.65
C ILE A 140 -11.36 -3.60 -5.79
N PRO A 141 -12.61 -3.90 -6.19
CA PRO A 141 -13.07 -5.28 -6.34
C PRO A 141 -12.20 -6.10 -7.30
N VAL A 142 -11.65 -7.24 -6.85
CA VAL A 142 -10.87 -8.13 -7.72
C VAL A 142 -11.72 -8.67 -8.88
N SER A 143 -13.02 -8.87 -8.64
CA SER A 143 -13.96 -9.35 -9.66
C SER A 143 -14.14 -8.39 -10.84
N SER A 144 -13.88 -7.09 -10.63
CA SER A 144 -13.99 -6.07 -11.69
C SER A 144 -12.80 -6.03 -12.64
N ILE A 145 -11.66 -6.65 -12.26
CA ILE A 145 -10.38 -6.49 -12.97
C ILE A 145 -10.33 -7.41 -14.19
N ASP A 146 -10.04 -6.82 -15.35
CA ASP A 146 -9.69 -7.53 -16.57
C ASP A 146 -8.20 -7.91 -16.55
N HIS A 147 -7.33 -6.93 -16.37
CA HIS A 147 -5.90 -7.13 -16.16
C HIS A 147 -5.29 -5.95 -15.40
N ILE A 148 -4.05 -6.14 -14.94
CA ILE A 148 -3.27 -5.09 -14.30
C ILE A 148 -2.00 -4.89 -15.11
N GLU A 149 -1.69 -3.64 -15.45
CA GLU A 149 -0.44 -3.24 -16.08
C GLU A 149 0.48 -2.60 -15.05
N VAL A 150 1.73 -3.07 -14.95
CA VAL A 150 2.73 -2.54 -14.02
C VAL A 150 3.91 -2.01 -14.81
N LEU A 151 3.94 -0.70 -15.00
CA LEU A 151 5.05 0.02 -15.63
C LEU A 151 6.15 0.25 -14.60
N ARG A 152 7.30 -0.39 -14.79
CA ARG A 152 8.46 -0.30 -13.89
C ARG A 152 9.46 0.76 -14.36
N ASP A 153 8.98 2.00 -14.59
CA ASP A 153 9.83 3.11 -15.02
C ASP A 153 9.22 4.45 -14.59
N GLY A 154 10.05 5.47 -14.36
CA GLY A 154 9.57 6.81 -14.07
C GLY A 154 8.67 7.33 -15.21
N ALA A 155 7.50 7.85 -14.85
CA ALA A 155 6.48 8.25 -15.82
C ALA A 155 5.78 9.58 -15.47
N SER A 156 6.37 10.42 -14.61
CA SER A 156 5.76 11.69 -14.20
C SER A 156 5.51 12.64 -15.36
N ALA A 157 6.32 12.61 -16.42
CA ALA A 157 6.08 13.42 -17.62
C ALA A 157 4.81 13.02 -18.40
N GLN A 158 4.31 11.79 -18.20
CA GLN A 158 3.11 11.27 -18.86
C GLN A 158 1.87 11.31 -17.96
N TYR A 159 2.04 11.09 -16.65
CA TYR A 159 0.95 10.88 -15.69
C TYR A 159 0.94 11.84 -14.50
N GLY A 160 1.93 12.74 -14.39
CA GLY A 160 2.03 13.70 -13.30
C GLY A 160 2.71 13.15 -12.04
N SER A 161 2.46 13.79 -10.91
CA SER A 161 3.09 13.46 -9.63
C SER A 161 2.89 11.99 -9.23
N ASP A 162 3.79 11.50 -8.36
CA ASP A 162 3.77 10.17 -7.73
C ASP A 162 4.27 9.01 -8.61
N ALA A 163 4.46 9.22 -9.92
CA ALA A 163 4.99 8.21 -10.83
C ALA A 163 6.53 8.17 -10.87
N LEU A 164 7.20 8.17 -9.70
CA LEU A 164 8.65 8.11 -9.59
C LEU A 164 9.18 6.70 -9.75
N ALA A 165 8.58 5.74 -9.03
CA ALA A 165 8.95 4.34 -9.04
C ALA A 165 8.35 3.58 -10.22
N GLY A 166 7.17 4.00 -10.66
CA GLY A 166 6.39 3.38 -11.71
C GLY A 166 4.91 3.70 -11.64
N VAL A 167 4.14 2.99 -12.45
CA VAL A 167 2.67 3.12 -12.54
C VAL A 167 2.03 1.75 -12.47
N ILE A 168 1.00 1.60 -11.67
CA ILE A 168 0.12 0.44 -11.64
C ILE A 168 -1.22 0.89 -12.22
N ASN A 169 -1.61 0.33 -13.36
CA ASN A 169 -2.89 0.65 -14.00
C ASN A 169 -3.80 -0.56 -13.97
N ILE A 170 -4.92 -0.44 -13.28
CA ILE A 170 -5.94 -1.47 -13.13
C ILE A 170 -6.98 -1.25 -14.23
N ILE A 171 -7.07 -2.18 -15.16
CA ILE A 171 -8.03 -2.15 -16.25
C ILE A 171 -9.26 -2.94 -15.85
N LEU A 172 -10.42 -2.30 -15.90
CA LEU A 172 -11.71 -2.90 -15.55
C LEU A 172 -12.29 -3.68 -16.73
N LYS A 173 -13.10 -4.68 -16.42
CA LYS A 173 -13.85 -5.47 -17.39
C LYS A 173 -14.91 -4.63 -18.09
N LYS A 174 -14.98 -4.74 -19.42
CA LYS A 174 -15.94 -3.98 -20.27
C LYS A 174 -16.85 -4.87 -21.10
N GLN A 175 -16.58 -6.18 -21.15
CA GLN A 175 -17.27 -7.08 -22.08
C GLN A 175 -18.72 -7.30 -21.64
N PRO A 176 -19.72 -7.08 -22.53
CA PRO A 176 -21.10 -7.45 -22.28
C PRO A 176 -21.29 -8.97 -22.40
N ASP A 177 -22.41 -9.46 -21.89
CA ASP A 177 -22.86 -10.84 -22.06
C ASP A 177 -21.93 -11.92 -21.45
N GLN A 178 -21.10 -11.54 -20.48
CA GLN A 178 -20.25 -12.44 -19.70
C GLN A 178 -20.43 -12.18 -18.22
N GLY A 179 -20.37 -13.24 -17.43
CA GLY A 179 -20.46 -13.10 -16.00
C GLY A 179 -19.78 -14.24 -15.24
N SER A 180 -19.51 -13.99 -13.97
CA SER A 180 -19.00 -15.03 -13.09
C SER A 180 -19.41 -14.76 -11.65
N VAL A 181 -19.59 -15.83 -10.88
CA VAL A 181 -19.73 -15.81 -9.43
C VAL A 181 -18.72 -16.77 -8.85
N SER A 182 -17.98 -16.34 -7.83
CA SER A 182 -16.96 -17.13 -7.16
C SER A 182 -17.17 -17.09 -5.64
N LEU A 183 -17.04 -18.23 -5.01
CA LEU A 183 -17.07 -18.39 -3.56
C LEU A 183 -15.75 -19.00 -3.11
N LEU A 184 -15.08 -18.36 -2.16
CA LEU A 184 -13.84 -18.84 -1.55
C LEU A 184 -14.04 -18.99 -0.04
N GLY A 185 -13.60 -20.12 0.51
CA GLY A 185 -13.48 -20.35 1.95
C GLY A 185 -12.08 -20.85 2.28
N GLY A 186 -11.45 -20.28 3.32
CA GLY A 186 -10.11 -20.68 3.71
C GLY A 186 -9.76 -20.30 5.14
N LYS A 187 -8.63 -20.81 5.64
CA LYS A 187 -8.08 -20.45 6.95
C LYS A 187 -6.60 -20.77 7.05
N TYR A 188 -5.95 -20.26 8.10
CA TYR A 188 -4.53 -20.55 8.34
C TYR A 188 -4.29 -21.92 8.97
N ILE A 189 -3.17 -22.56 8.65
CA ILE A 189 -2.78 -23.90 9.11
C ILE A 189 -2.76 -23.95 10.64
N ASP A 190 -2.16 -22.95 11.31
CA ASP A 190 -2.07 -22.89 12.77
C ASP A 190 -3.30 -22.20 13.41
N GLY A 191 -4.41 -22.18 12.69
CA GLY A 191 -5.68 -21.66 13.17
C GLY A 191 -5.82 -20.14 13.03
N GLY A 192 -7.03 -19.65 13.28
CA GLY A 192 -7.44 -18.26 13.09
C GLY A 192 -7.61 -17.88 11.64
N GLY A 193 -8.09 -16.66 11.41
CA GLY A 193 -8.24 -16.06 10.09
C GLY A 193 -9.15 -16.84 9.17
N LEU A 194 -10.27 -17.38 9.69
CA LEU A 194 -11.31 -17.91 8.81
C LEU A 194 -11.69 -16.82 7.83
N THR A 195 -11.61 -17.13 6.56
CA THR A 195 -11.85 -16.20 5.47
C THR A 195 -12.96 -16.72 4.60
N THR A 196 -13.93 -15.89 4.30
CA THR A 196 -14.91 -16.08 3.25
C THR A 196 -14.84 -14.91 2.28
N GLN A 197 -14.94 -15.22 0.99
CA GLN A 197 -15.00 -14.19 -0.05
C GLN A 197 -16.01 -14.62 -1.11
N GLU A 198 -16.93 -13.72 -1.43
CA GLU A 198 -17.95 -13.87 -2.45
C GLU A 198 -17.73 -12.80 -3.51
N ASN A 199 -17.43 -13.20 -4.73
CA ASN A 199 -17.15 -12.31 -5.85
C ASN A 199 -18.19 -12.52 -6.94
N GLY A 200 -18.70 -11.45 -7.49
CA GLY A 200 -19.63 -11.46 -8.61
C GLY A 200 -19.24 -10.43 -9.67
N ASN A 201 -19.41 -10.80 -10.93
CA ASN A 201 -19.25 -9.89 -12.05
C ASN A 201 -20.29 -10.23 -13.12
N VAL A 202 -20.90 -9.22 -13.73
CA VAL A 202 -21.83 -9.39 -14.85
C VAL A 202 -21.67 -8.23 -15.82
N GLY A 203 -21.51 -8.56 -17.11
CA GLY A 203 -21.57 -7.64 -18.23
C GLY A 203 -22.97 -7.67 -18.86
N LEU A 204 -23.55 -6.51 -19.04
CA LEU A 204 -24.88 -6.30 -19.59
C LEU A 204 -24.78 -5.46 -20.85
N LYS A 205 -25.51 -5.86 -21.89
CA LYS A 205 -25.70 -5.03 -23.08
C LYS A 205 -26.77 -4.00 -22.80
N VAL A 206 -26.47 -2.72 -23.05
CA VAL A 206 -27.39 -1.59 -22.86
C VAL A 206 -27.53 -0.86 -24.18
N GLY A 207 -28.55 -1.24 -24.98
CA GLY A 207 -28.68 -0.74 -26.36
C GLY A 207 -27.46 -1.11 -27.19
N GLU A 208 -26.73 -0.11 -27.70
CA GLU A 208 -25.44 -0.27 -28.41
C GLU A 208 -24.23 -0.22 -27.49
N GLY A 209 -24.45 0.08 -26.20
CA GLY A 209 -23.40 0.18 -25.18
C GLY A 209 -23.31 -1.04 -24.30
N ALA A 210 -22.44 -0.97 -23.32
CA ALA A 210 -22.19 -2.00 -22.33
C ALA A 210 -22.16 -1.42 -20.92
N LEU A 211 -22.62 -2.21 -19.94
CA LEU A 211 -22.48 -1.94 -18.52
C LEU A 211 -21.90 -3.20 -17.86
N ASN A 212 -20.78 -3.05 -17.17
CA ASN A 212 -20.20 -4.11 -16.35
C ASN A 212 -20.38 -3.77 -14.86
N LEU A 213 -20.90 -4.70 -14.09
CA LEU A 213 -21.08 -4.54 -12.65
C LEU A 213 -20.32 -5.63 -11.91
N SER A 214 -19.64 -5.25 -10.83
CA SER A 214 -18.90 -6.21 -9.98
C SER A 214 -19.18 -5.96 -8.51
N VAL A 215 -19.14 -7.03 -7.73
CA VAL A 215 -19.27 -7.00 -6.27
C VAL A 215 -18.26 -7.94 -5.63
N ASP A 216 -17.62 -7.49 -4.58
CA ASP A 216 -16.76 -8.30 -3.71
C ASP A 216 -17.23 -8.14 -2.26
N LEU A 217 -17.52 -9.26 -1.61
CA LEU A 217 -17.83 -9.34 -0.18
C LEU A 217 -16.76 -10.20 0.47
N ARG A 218 -16.09 -9.69 1.50
CA ARG A 218 -15.03 -10.41 2.18
C ARG A 218 -15.14 -10.27 3.68
N GLU A 219 -15.02 -11.40 4.37
CA GLU A 219 -14.87 -11.46 5.83
C GLU A 219 -13.62 -12.26 6.18
N ASN A 220 -12.76 -11.67 6.98
CA ASN A 220 -11.57 -12.30 7.54
C ASN A 220 -11.64 -12.20 9.05
N ASP A 221 -11.60 -13.32 9.74
CA ASP A 221 -11.41 -13.34 11.19
C ASP A 221 -9.99 -12.93 11.57
N TYR A 222 -9.80 -12.58 12.82
CA TYR A 222 -8.50 -12.21 13.38
C TYR A 222 -7.52 -13.39 13.39
N VAL A 223 -6.25 -13.11 13.05
CA VAL A 223 -5.13 -14.06 13.22
C VAL A 223 -4.31 -13.62 14.42
N ASP A 224 -4.20 -14.46 15.42
CA ASP A 224 -3.36 -14.23 16.58
C ASP A 224 -2.12 -15.13 16.54
N ARG A 225 -0.94 -14.53 16.69
CA ARG A 225 0.36 -15.20 16.76
C ARG A 225 1.13 -14.79 18.02
N GLY A 226 0.39 -14.30 19.04
CA GLY A 226 0.93 -13.93 20.34
C GLY A 226 1.48 -15.12 21.11
N GLN A 227 2.51 -14.86 21.90
CA GLN A 227 3.05 -15.79 22.87
C GLN A 227 2.78 -15.25 24.29
N PRO A 228 2.66 -16.11 25.30
CA PRO A 228 2.51 -15.67 26.68
C PRO A 228 3.64 -14.74 27.10
N TYR A 229 3.31 -13.66 27.77
CA TYR A 229 4.29 -12.72 28.30
C TYR A 229 5.14 -13.39 29.39
N THR A 230 6.46 -13.32 29.26
CA THR A 230 7.41 -14.01 30.17
C THR A 230 8.00 -13.10 31.23
N GLY A 231 7.80 -11.79 31.11
CA GLY A 231 8.30 -10.81 32.07
C GLY A 231 7.45 -10.71 33.35
N ARG A 232 7.86 -9.85 34.25
CA ARG A 232 7.10 -9.53 35.45
C ARG A 232 5.82 -8.78 35.10
N PHE A 233 4.67 -9.29 35.54
CA PHE A 233 3.35 -8.75 35.17
C PHE A 233 2.89 -7.64 36.14
N PHE A 234 3.17 -7.79 37.43
CA PHE A 234 2.79 -6.83 38.46
C PHE A 234 4.00 -6.07 39.00
N ALA A 235 3.84 -4.79 39.28
CA ALA A 235 4.89 -3.99 39.91
C ALA A 235 5.07 -4.34 41.41
N ALA A 236 6.33 -4.24 41.88
CA ALA A 236 6.58 -4.19 43.32
C ALA A 236 6.40 -2.73 43.79
N TYR A 237 5.82 -2.53 44.97
CA TYR A 237 5.67 -1.23 45.56
C TYR A 237 5.86 -1.28 47.07
N ALA A 238 6.13 -0.13 47.70
CA ALA A 238 6.35 -0.06 49.12
C ALA A 238 5.11 -0.52 49.90
N GLY A 239 5.30 -1.46 50.83
CA GLY A 239 4.22 -2.10 51.56
C GLY A 239 3.48 -3.24 50.83
N GLY A 240 3.85 -3.53 49.59
CA GLY A 240 3.37 -4.69 48.86
C GLY A 240 4.25 -5.92 48.96
N PRO A 241 3.80 -7.10 48.46
CA PRO A 241 4.61 -8.31 48.51
C PRO A 241 5.81 -8.18 47.56
N ALA A 242 6.92 -8.83 47.89
CA ALA A 242 8.12 -8.87 47.02
C ALA A 242 7.83 -9.51 45.70
N THR A 243 6.95 -10.51 45.65
CA THR A 243 6.35 -11.10 44.41
C THR A 243 4.85 -11.16 44.63
N ASP A 244 4.10 -10.55 43.69
CA ASP A 244 2.65 -10.57 43.74
C ASP A 244 2.15 -11.99 43.54
N PRO A 245 1.27 -12.54 44.42
CA PRO A 245 0.76 -13.91 44.30
C PRO A 245 0.02 -14.16 42.97
N ARG A 246 -0.53 -13.14 42.37
CA ARG A 246 -1.23 -13.23 41.06
C ARG A 246 -0.30 -13.59 39.90
N GLU A 247 1.03 -13.40 40.03
CA GLU A 247 2.02 -13.83 39.02
C GLU A 247 1.89 -15.30 38.64
N ALA A 248 1.48 -16.14 39.59
CA ALA A 248 1.34 -17.58 39.38
C ALA A 248 0.08 -17.97 38.60
N THR A 249 -0.94 -17.12 38.58
CA THR A 249 -2.28 -17.49 38.08
C THR A 249 -2.79 -16.56 36.96
N VAL A 250 -2.12 -15.43 36.73
CA VAL A 250 -2.56 -14.46 35.70
C VAL A 250 -2.46 -15.05 34.31
N ASN A 251 -3.46 -14.77 33.46
CA ASN A 251 -3.38 -15.04 32.04
C ASN A 251 -2.33 -14.12 31.40
N ARG A 252 -1.29 -14.73 30.86
CA ARG A 252 -0.15 -14.03 30.23
C ARG A 252 -0.31 -13.86 28.72
N SER A 253 -1.35 -14.42 28.12
CA SER A 253 -1.67 -14.26 26.69
C SER A 253 -2.48 -12.98 26.49
N ILE A 254 -1.79 -11.84 26.51
CA ILE A 254 -2.36 -10.50 26.46
C ILE A 254 -1.94 -9.71 25.23
N ASN A 255 -0.91 -10.19 24.53
CA ASN A 255 -0.41 -9.56 23.32
C ASN A 255 -0.90 -10.39 22.11
N HIS A 256 -1.54 -9.71 21.16
CA HIS A 256 -2.23 -10.33 20.03
C HIS A 256 -1.68 -9.83 18.69
N PRO A 257 -0.38 -10.05 18.36
CA PRO A 257 0.15 -9.71 17.06
C PRO A 257 -0.40 -10.65 16.01
N GLY A 258 -0.73 -10.11 14.82
CA GLY A 258 -1.27 -10.93 13.75
C GLY A 258 -1.88 -10.11 12.65
N GLN A 259 -2.90 -10.66 12.01
CA GLN A 259 -3.66 -9.94 10.99
C GLN A 259 -4.98 -9.42 11.59
N PRO A 260 -5.43 -8.22 11.19
CA PRO A 260 -6.70 -7.66 11.65
C PRO A 260 -7.89 -8.49 11.18
N ALA A 261 -8.99 -8.43 11.92
CA ALA A 261 -10.27 -8.85 11.39
C ALA A 261 -10.80 -7.75 10.44
N ILE A 262 -11.31 -8.17 9.28
CA ILE A 262 -11.80 -7.26 8.23
C ILE A 262 -13.14 -7.77 7.72
N GLN A 263 -14.08 -6.84 7.55
CA GLN A 263 -15.29 -7.02 6.76
C GLN A 263 -15.26 -5.96 5.66
N LEU A 264 -15.29 -6.37 4.40
CA LEU A 264 -15.21 -5.51 3.23
C LEU A 264 -16.40 -5.79 2.30
N TYR A 265 -17.03 -4.72 1.87
CA TYR A 265 -18.08 -4.69 0.86
C TYR A 265 -17.63 -3.71 -0.22
N SER A 266 -17.45 -4.18 -1.44
CA SER A 266 -17.03 -3.37 -2.57
C SER A 266 -17.89 -3.60 -3.78
N ILE A 267 -18.23 -2.55 -4.48
CA ILE A 267 -18.97 -2.57 -5.75
C ILE A 267 -18.18 -1.74 -6.76
N SER A 268 -18.21 -2.15 -8.01
CA SER A 268 -17.71 -1.32 -9.12
C SER A 268 -18.63 -1.38 -10.32
N ASP A 269 -18.62 -0.32 -11.10
CA ASP A 269 -19.27 -0.18 -12.38
C ASP A 269 -18.25 0.20 -13.47
N ASP A 270 -18.53 -0.22 -14.72
CA ASP A 270 -17.89 0.30 -15.95
C ASP A 270 -18.95 0.34 -17.04
N PHE A 271 -19.26 1.53 -17.49
CA PHE A 271 -20.28 1.82 -18.48
C PHE A 271 -19.69 2.56 -19.67
N GLU A 272 -20.06 2.17 -20.87
CA GLU A 272 -19.71 2.87 -22.11
C GLU A 272 -20.89 2.79 -23.07
N TYR A 273 -21.27 3.95 -23.67
CA TYR A 273 -22.37 4.07 -24.58
C TYR A 273 -22.05 5.01 -25.75
N PRO A 274 -22.18 4.59 -27.02
CA PRO A 274 -22.03 5.48 -28.17
C PRO A 274 -23.24 6.42 -28.25
N ILE A 275 -22.97 7.73 -28.21
CA ILE A 275 -23.99 8.78 -28.33
C ILE A 275 -24.09 9.31 -29.75
N SER A 276 -23.09 9.07 -30.58
CA SER A 276 -23.05 9.38 -32.00
C SER A 276 -21.92 8.56 -32.68
N ASP A 277 -21.84 8.63 -33.99
CA ASP A 277 -20.78 7.96 -34.75
C ASP A 277 -19.36 8.43 -34.40
N PHE A 278 -19.20 9.57 -33.74
CA PHE A 278 -17.93 10.19 -33.41
C PHE A 278 -17.70 10.40 -31.90
N ALA A 279 -18.65 10.01 -31.04
CA ALA A 279 -18.51 10.22 -29.59
C ALA A 279 -19.18 9.15 -28.73
N ASN A 280 -18.47 8.72 -27.69
CA ASN A 280 -18.95 7.82 -26.66
C ASN A 280 -18.97 8.52 -25.30
N VAL A 281 -20.02 8.34 -24.53
CA VAL A 281 -20.02 8.65 -23.08
C VAL A 281 -19.59 7.42 -22.32
N TYR A 282 -18.84 7.64 -21.24
CA TYR A 282 -18.44 6.54 -20.35
C TYR A 282 -18.49 6.97 -18.89
N ALA A 283 -18.64 6.00 -18.02
CA ALA A 283 -18.52 6.17 -16.57
C ALA A 283 -17.95 4.90 -15.97
N PHE A 284 -17.09 5.02 -14.96
CA PHE A 284 -16.63 3.90 -14.17
C PHE A 284 -16.25 4.32 -12.77
N GLY A 285 -16.42 3.41 -11.82
CA GLY A 285 -16.13 3.75 -10.44
C GLY A 285 -16.10 2.57 -9.49
N THR A 286 -15.83 2.90 -8.24
CA THR A 286 -15.81 1.98 -7.11
C THR A 286 -16.50 2.61 -5.91
N LEU A 287 -17.23 1.81 -5.15
CA LEU A 287 -17.82 2.16 -3.87
C LEU A 287 -17.51 1.04 -2.88
N SER A 288 -16.86 1.38 -1.76
CA SER A 288 -16.43 0.38 -0.79
C SER A 288 -16.72 0.81 0.63
N SER A 289 -17.05 -0.14 1.48
CA SER A 289 -17.16 0.03 2.92
C SER A 289 -16.39 -1.08 3.62
N ARG A 290 -15.46 -0.68 4.50
CA ARG A 290 -14.63 -1.61 5.24
C ARG A 290 -14.72 -1.34 6.75
N TYR A 291 -14.96 -2.41 7.50
CA TYR A 291 -14.83 -2.44 8.94
C TYR A 291 -13.59 -3.26 9.32
N SER A 292 -12.65 -2.64 10.02
CA SER A 292 -11.40 -3.28 10.41
C SER A 292 -11.19 -3.19 11.91
N ARG A 293 -10.59 -4.22 12.50
CA ARG A 293 -10.34 -4.29 13.95
C ARG A 293 -8.99 -4.93 14.23
N ALA A 294 -8.16 -4.23 15.02
CA ALA A 294 -6.86 -4.73 15.46
C ALA A 294 -6.65 -4.51 16.95
N TRP A 295 -5.88 -5.41 17.56
CA TRP A 295 -5.37 -5.22 18.91
C TRP A 295 -4.14 -4.31 18.88
N LEU A 296 -4.04 -3.43 19.87
CA LEU A 296 -2.87 -2.60 20.06
C LEU A 296 -2.02 -3.12 21.22
N THR A 297 -0.88 -2.45 21.46
CA THR A 297 0.06 -2.80 22.53
C THR A 297 -0.65 -2.88 23.87
N PRO A 298 -0.52 -3.99 24.60
CA PRO A 298 -1.15 -4.16 25.90
C PRO A 298 -0.63 -3.18 26.94
N ARG A 299 -1.47 -2.88 27.91
CA ARG A 299 -1.17 -2.09 29.11
C ARG A 299 -1.11 -3.04 30.30
N LEU A 300 0.13 -3.24 30.83
CA LEU A 300 0.40 -4.19 31.90
C LEU A 300 0.20 -3.54 33.27
N PRO A 301 -0.16 -4.30 34.31
CA PRO A 301 -0.29 -3.77 35.66
C PRO A 301 1.01 -3.19 36.26
N ASN A 302 2.17 -3.57 35.72
CA ASN A 302 3.46 -3.01 36.11
C ASN A 302 3.84 -1.71 35.39
N GLN A 303 3.05 -1.28 34.43
CA GLN A 303 3.21 0.00 33.75
C GLN A 303 2.47 1.08 34.56
N THR A 304 3.13 2.20 34.75
CA THR A 304 2.58 3.35 35.44
C THR A 304 2.12 4.40 34.44
N ALA A 305 1.32 5.33 34.84
CA ALA A 305 0.85 6.50 34.07
C ALA A 305 -0.11 6.24 32.89
N ASN A 306 -0.28 5.02 32.41
CA ASN A 306 -1.17 4.73 31.29
C ASN A 306 -2.18 3.62 31.53
N GLN A 307 -2.49 3.41 32.78
CA GLN A 307 -3.53 2.49 33.27
C GLN A 307 -4.17 2.99 34.56
N ILE A 308 -5.31 2.42 34.87
CA ILE A 308 -6.03 2.62 36.15
C ILE A 308 -6.32 1.24 36.72
N LEU A 309 -5.57 0.86 37.77
CA LEU A 309 -5.65 -0.48 38.36
C LEU A 309 -7.00 -0.75 39.04
N GLU A 310 -7.71 0.28 39.47
CA GLU A 310 -9.07 0.21 39.98
C GLU A 310 -10.08 -0.23 38.93
N VAL A 311 -9.82 0.07 37.64
CA VAL A 311 -10.65 -0.31 36.48
C VAL A 311 -10.16 -1.62 35.87
N TYR A 312 -8.86 -1.72 35.64
CA TYR A 312 -8.24 -2.88 35.02
C TYR A 312 -7.11 -3.46 35.87
N PRO A 313 -7.45 -4.19 36.96
CA PRO A 313 -6.44 -4.71 37.92
C PRO A 313 -5.47 -5.75 37.29
N LEU A 314 -5.81 -6.31 36.13
CA LEU A 314 -4.96 -7.24 35.37
C LEU A 314 -4.40 -6.62 34.09
N GLY A 315 -4.49 -5.30 33.96
CA GLY A 315 -4.17 -4.63 32.69
C GLY A 315 -5.22 -4.89 31.62
N TYR A 316 -4.96 -4.44 30.40
CA TYR A 316 -5.86 -4.60 29.25
C TYR A 316 -5.10 -4.41 27.94
N SER A 317 -5.71 -4.85 26.84
CA SER A 317 -5.21 -4.59 25.50
C SER A 317 -6.19 -3.71 24.74
N PRO A 318 -5.79 -2.48 24.37
CA PRO A 318 -6.64 -1.60 23.57
C PRO A 318 -6.99 -2.24 22.22
N LYS A 319 -8.17 -1.90 21.69
CA LYS A 319 -8.61 -2.34 20.35
C LYS A 319 -8.95 -1.13 19.50
N LEU A 320 -8.25 -0.98 18.40
CA LEU A 320 -8.57 0.03 17.41
C LEU A 320 -9.55 -0.56 16.39
N ARG A 321 -10.60 0.19 16.09
CA ARG A 321 -11.61 -0.11 15.08
C ARG A 321 -11.64 1.03 14.09
N LEU A 322 -11.58 0.68 12.80
CA LEU A 322 -11.71 1.65 11.71
C LEU A 322 -12.96 1.33 10.91
N ILE A 323 -13.71 2.38 10.58
CA ILE A 323 -14.83 2.33 9.67
C ILE A 323 -14.46 3.22 8.49
N ASP A 324 -14.33 2.61 7.34
CA ASP A 324 -13.80 3.21 6.14
C ASP A 324 -14.88 3.19 5.06
N HIS A 325 -15.14 4.36 4.48
CA HIS A 325 -16.08 4.56 3.37
C HIS A 325 -15.34 5.27 2.25
N ASP A 326 -15.09 4.53 1.20
CA ASP A 326 -14.34 4.96 0.03
C ASP A 326 -15.20 4.92 -1.22
N TRP A 327 -15.08 5.94 -2.06
CA TRP A 327 -15.69 5.92 -3.37
C TRP A 327 -14.92 6.77 -4.36
N GLN A 328 -14.95 6.37 -5.62
CA GLN A 328 -14.46 7.14 -6.74
C GLN A 328 -15.36 6.91 -7.95
N GLN A 329 -15.79 7.98 -8.61
CA GLN A 329 -16.53 7.93 -9.86
C GLN A 329 -15.84 8.78 -10.89
N ASN A 330 -15.63 8.20 -12.08
CA ASN A 330 -15.11 8.86 -13.26
C ASN A 330 -16.22 8.93 -14.29
N VAL A 331 -16.38 10.08 -14.92
CA VAL A 331 -17.33 10.29 -16.01
C VAL A 331 -16.61 11.03 -17.15
N GLY A 332 -16.90 10.67 -18.38
CA GLY A 332 -16.24 11.31 -19.51
C GLY A 332 -16.98 11.13 -20.83
N VAL A 333 -16.54 11.90 -21.77
CA VAL A 333 -16.91 11.78 -23.18
C VAL A 333 -15.63 11.72 -23.99
N LYS A 334 -15.52 10.72 -24.84
CA LYS A 334 -14.36 10.55 -25.73
C LYS A 334 -14.84 10.39 -27.17
N GLY A 335 -14.00 10.74 -28.10
CA GLY A 335 -14.36 10.61 -29.52
C GLY A 335 -13.21 10.85 -30.46
N ASP A 336 -13.52 10.70 -31.72
CA ASP A 336 -12.60 10.89 -32.83
C ASP A 336 -12.96 12.14 -33.63
N ASP A 337 -11.96 12.64 -34.39
CA ASP A 337 -12.12 13.70 -35.40
C ASP A 337 -12.56 15.07 -34.87
N LEU A 338 -12.18 15.47 -33.65
CA LEU A 338 -12.23 16.86 -33.24
C LEU A 338 -11.07 17.64 -33.89
N LEU A 339 -11.28 18.28 -35.04
CA LEU A 339 -10.21 18.93 -35.81
C LEU A 339 -9.05 17.94 -36.18
N GLY A 340 -9.37 16.68 -36.42
CA GLY A 340 -8.41 15.64 -36.69
C GLY A 340 -7.68 15.06 -35.47
N PHE A 341 -8.16 15.35 -34.24
CA PHE A 341 -7.69 14.73 -33.00
C PHE A 341 -8.70 13.72 -32.48
N THR A 342 -8.22 12.64 -31.94
CA THR A 342 -8.95 11.82 -30.98
C THR A 342 -8.89 12.53 -29.64
N TRP A 343 -9.99 12.62 -28.93
CA TRP A 343 -10.12 13.42 -27.71
C TRP A 343 -10.83 12.68 -26.59
N ASP A 344 -10.49 13.02 -25.36
CA ASP A 344 -11.14 12.51 -24.14
C ASP A 344 -11.25 13.67 -23.13
N LEU A 345 -12.48 14.04 -22.78
CA LEU A 345 -12.78 14.98 -21.71
C LEU A 345 -13.43 14.20 -20.56
N SER A 346 -12.80 14.24 -19.39
CA SER A 346 -13.27 13.48 -18.24
C SER A 346 -13.12 14.25 -16.94
N SER A 347 -13.97 13.88 -15.97
CA SER A 347 -13.84 14.31 -14.59
C SER A 347 -13.97 13.13 -13.64
N SER A 348 -13.11 13.10 -12.63
CA SER A 348 -13.19 12.16 -11.52
C SER A 348 -13.52 12.90 -10.22
N PHE A 349 -14.30 12.23 -9.37
CA PHE A 349 -14.62 12.67 -8.02
C PHE A 349 -14.42 11.50 -7.09
N SER A 350 -13.76 11.73 -5.95
CA SER A 350 -13.44 10.67 -5.01
C SER A 350 -13.38 11.16 -3.58
N GLN A 351 -13.60 10.22 -2.68
CA GLN A 351 -13.47 10.45 -1.24
C GLN A 351 -13.09 9.14 -0.54
N ASP A 352 -12.13 9.24 0.36
CA ASP A 352 -11.85 8.28 1.41
C ASP A 352 -12.17 8.90 2.77
N ASN A 353 -13.09 8.31 3.54
CA ASN A 353 -13.47 8.77 4.87
C ASN A 353 -13.30 7.64 5.88
N VAL A 354 -12.36 7.81 6.80
CA VAL A 354 -12.02 6.83 7.82
C VAL A 354 -12.36 7.36 9.20
N GLU A 355 -13.25 6.67 9.90
CA GLU A 355 -13.59 6.92 11.31
C GLU A 355 -12.75 6.03 12.23
N PHE A 356 -12.25 6.63 13.29
CA PHE A 356 -11.40 5.98 14.28
C PHE A 356 -12.17 5.79 15.58
N HIS A 357 -12.24 4.56 16.06
CA HIS A 357 -12.87 4.19 17.33
C HIS A 357 -11.91 3.32 18.14
N GLU A 358 -11.93 3.46 19.46
CA GLU A 358 -11.06 2.68 20.33
C GLU A 358 -11.80 2.17 21.57
N ASP A 359 -11.55 0.89 21.91
CA ASP A 359 -11.90 0.32 23.20
C ASP A 359 -10.64 0.38 24.08
N SER A 360 -10.64 1.28 25.08
CA SER A 360 -9.46 1.59 25.89
C SER A 360 -9.90 2.43 27.12
N LEU A 361 -9.00 3.19 27.71
CA LEU A 361 -9.31 4.23 28.69
C LEU A 361 -8.44 5.48 28.44
N ASN A 362 -8.85 6.61 29.00
CA ASN A 362 -8.01 7.79 29.18
C ASN A 362 -7.55 7.82 30.64
N ALA A 363 -6.28 7.48 30.88
CA ALA A 363 -5.76 7.32 32.23
C ALA A 363 -5.79 8.63 33.03
N SER A 364 -5.70 9.79 32.39
CA SER A 364 -5.78 11.09 33.05
C SER A 364 -7.17 11.45 33.60
N LEU A 365 -8.21 10.70 33.20
CA LEU A 365 -9.56 10.85 33.75
C LEU A 365 -9.80 9.94 34.97
N GLY A 366 -8.83 9.09 35.32
CA GLY A 366 -8.97 8.17 36.45
C GLY A 366 -10.11 7.18 36.28
N PRO A 367 -10.72 6.69 37.34
CA PRO A 367 -11.83 5.73 37.31
C PRO A 367 -13.09 6.23 36.59
N ALA A 368 -13.21 7.54 36.34
CA ALA A 368 -14.32 8.13 35.60
C ALA A 368 -14.12 8.05 34.07
N SER A 369 -13.00 7.46 33.60
CA SER A 369 -12.75 7.33 32.17
C SER A 369 -13.80 6.47 31.48
N PRO A 370 -14.35 6.91 30.32
CA PRO A 370 -15.05 6.01 29.42
C PRO A 370 -14.14 4.84 28.97
N SER A 371 -14.74 3.74 28.56
CA SER A 371 -14.03 2.58 28.02
C SER A 371 -14.15 2.44 26.50
N ARG A 372 -14.88 3.35 25.83
CA ARG A 372 -15.06 3.42 24.40
C ARG A 372 -15.01 4.86 23.96
N PHE A 373 -14.30 5.10 22.85
CA PHE A 373 -14.09 6.43 22.31
C PHE A 373 -14.35 6.44 20.81
N TYR A 374 -14.95 7.52 20.33
CA TYR A 374 -14.78 8.00 18.98
C TYR A 374 -13.56 8.91 18.97
N LEU A 375 -12.51 8.54 18.22
CA LEU A 375 -11.25 9.28 18.20
C LEU A 375 -11.25 10.42 17.18
N GLY A 376 -12.25 10.48 16.31
CA GLY A 376 -12.37 11.40 15.20
C GLY A 376 -12.36 10.70 13.84
N ALA A 377 -12.28 11.48 12.78
CA ALA A 377 -12.21 10.97 11.42
C ALA A 377 -11.18 11.73 10.59
N MET A 378 -10.63 11.05 9.58
CA MET A 378 -9.85 11.65 8.50
C MET A 378 -10.59 11.44 7.18
N GLN A 379 -10.67 12.48 6.37
CA GLN A 379 -11.35 12.44 5.08
C GLN A 379 -10.44 13.08 4.04
N ALA A 380 -10.08 12.32 3.01
CA ALA A 380 -9.41 12.80 1.82
C ALA A 380 -10.42 12.89 0.68
N GLN A 381 -10.38 13.99 -0.06
CA GLN A 381 -11.21 14.22 -1.25
C GLN A 381 -10.31 14.63 -2.40
N GLU A 382 -10.63 14.15 -3.59
CA GLU A 382 -9.95 14.55 -4.83
C GLU A 382 -10.96 14.74 -5.94
N SER A 383 -10.77 15.78 -6.75
CA SER A 383 -11.47 15.98 -8.00
C SER A 383 -10.45 16.31 -9.08
N THR A 384 -10.49 15.56 -10.19
CA THR A 384 -9.57 15.76 -11.32
C THR A 384 -10.35 15.86 -12.62
N THR A 385 -10.11 16.92 -13.40
CA THR A 385 -10.66 17.09 -14.74
C THR A 385 -9.52 17.08 -15.75
N ASN A 386 -9.64 16.21 -16.77
CA ASN A 386 -8.65 16.01 -17.81
C ASN A 386 -9.24 16.27 -19.19
N LEU A 387 -8.45 16.94 -20.05
CA LEU A 387 -8.64 16.98 -21.49
C LEU A 387 -7.42 16.35 -22.15
N ASP A 388 -7.58 15.22 -22.78
CA ASP A 388 -6.54 14.48 -23.49
C ASP A 388 -6.80 14.57 -25.01
N LEU A 389 -5.78 14.89 -25.79
CA LEU A 389 -5.83 15.01 -27.25
C LEU A 389 -4.74 14.15 -27.88
N THR A 390 -5.07 13.35 -28.88
CA THR A 390 -4.06 12.56 -29.62
C THR A 390 -4.26 12.69 -31.12
N ARG A 391 -3.16 12.63 -31.87
CA ARG A 391 -3.19 12.70 -33.35
C ARG A 391 -2.01 11.98 -33.98
N GLN A 392 -2.26 11.31 -35.10
CA GLN A 392 -1.22 10.81 -35.97
C GLN A 392 -0.97 11.82 -37.10
N VAL A 393 0.26 12.32 -37.20
CA VAL A 393 0.68 13.31 -38.19
C VAL A 393 1.58 12.64 -39.23
N PRO A 394 1.13 12.48 -40.46
CA PRO A 394 2.00 11.99 -41.55
C PRO A 394 3.13 13.00 -41.83
N THR A 395 4.36 12.60 -41.57
CA THR A 395 5.51 13.49 -41.76
C THR A 395 6.17 13.30 -43.14
N GLY A 396 5.99 12.13 -43.80
CA GLY A 396 6.64 11.78 -45.07
C GLY A 396 8.17 11.61 -44.96
N LEU A 397 8.74 11.86 -43.77
CA LEU A 397 10.21 11.79 -43.54
C LEU A 397 10.62 10.49 -42.82
N PHE A 398 9.70 9.85 -42.09
CA PHE A 398 9.99 8.71 -41.22
C PHE A 398 9.16 7.48 -41.62
N ALA A 399 9.52 6.33 -41.03
CA ALA A 399 8.90 5.04 -41.34
C ALA A 399 7.40 4.96 -41.01
N LYS A 400 6.95 5.71 -39.97
CA LYS A 400 5.56 5.78 -39.52
C LYS A 400 5.15 7.24 -39.27
N PRO A 401 3.85 7.57 -39.25
CA PRO A 401 3.39 8.87 -38.81
C PRO A 401 3.90 9.21 -37.42
N LEU A 402 4.14 10.50 -37.15
CA LEU A 402 4.43 10.99 -35.81
C LEU A 402 3.14 10.90 -34.98
N PHE A 403 3.20 10.20 -33.86
CA PHE A 403 2.12 10.18 -32.90
C PHE A 403 2.33 11.32 -31.88
N LEU A 404 1.36 12.22 -31.81
CA LEU A 404 1.35 13.33 -30.85
C LEU A 404 0.24 13.11 -29.84
N ALA A 405 0.53 13.36 -28.56
CA ALA A 405 -0.44 13.45 -27.50
C ALA A 405 -0.17 14.70 -26.67
N GLY A 406 -1.22 15.31 -26.14
CA GLY A 406 -1.10 16.42 -25.24
C GLY A 406 -2.39 16.60 -24.46
N GLY A 407 -2.33 17.33 -23.37
CA GLY A 407 -3.52 17.52 -22.56
C GLY A 407 -3.35 18.51 -21.43
N LEU A 408 -4.49 18.82 -20.83
CA LEU A 408 -4.64 19.68 -19.66
C LEU A 408 -5.24 18.87 -18.52
N GLU A 409 -4.79 19.15 -17.30
CA GLU A 409 -5.36 18.59 -16.08
C GLU A 409 -5.57 19.70 -15.07
N TYR A 410 -6.73 19.70 -14.43
CA TYR A 410 -7.00 20.45 -13.21
C TYR A 410 -7.34 19.48 -12.10
N ARG A 411 -6.64 19.58 -10.96
CA ARG A 411 -6.88 18.76 -9.78
C ARG A 411 -7.08 19.63 -8.54
N TRP A 412 -8.02 19.21 -7.72
CA TRP A 412 -8.28 19.75 -6.40
C TRP A 412 -8.24 18.64 -5.37
N ASP A 413 -7.43 18.82 -4.33
CA ASP A 413 -7.25 17.91 -3.21
C ASP A 413 -7.70 18.59 -1.91
N GLN A 414 -8.36 17.84 -1.03
CA GLN A 414 -8.72 18.30 0.31
C GLN A 414 -8.53 17.23 1.36
N LEU A 415 -7.98 17.63 2.50
CA LEU A 415 -7.91 16.83 3.73
C LEU A 415 -8.76 17.49 4.81
N ILE A 416 -9.66 16.72 5.43
CA ILE A 416 -10.46 17.13 6.58
C ILE A 416 -10.14 16.21 7.74
N ILE A 417 -9.71 16.78 8.88
CA ILE A 417 -9.51 16.06 10.13
C ILE A 417 -10.57 16.51 11.11
N LYS A 418 -11.45 15.58 11.51
CA LYS A 418 -12.57 15.83 12.43
C LYS A 418 -12.18 15.45 13.84
N LYS A 419 -12.60 16.25 14.83
CA LYS A 419 -12.35 15.99 16.25
C LYS A 419 -13.03 14.72 16.72
N GLY A 420 -12.35 14.03 17.66
CA GLY A 420 -12.97 12.97 18.46
C GLY A 420 -13.77 13.50 19.65
N ASP A 421 -14.29 12.56 20.43
CA ASP A 421 -14.90 12.85 21.73
C ASP A 421 -13.90 13.57 22.65
N PRO A 422 -14.28 14.61 23.39
CA PRO A 422 -13.33 15.29 24.29
C PRO A 422 -12.61 14.35 25.24
N ALA A 423 -13.29 13.35 25.79
CA ALA A 423 -12.68 12.35 26.66
C ALA A 423 -11.54 11.55 26.01
N SER A 424 -11.48 11.50 24.67
CA SER A 424 -10.45 10.77 23.93
C SER A 424 -9.10 11.50 23.84
N TYR A 425 -9.05 12.81 24.15
CA TYR A 425 -7.82 13.61 24.00
C TYR A 425 -7.52 14.58 25.14
N VAL A 426 -8.50 14.88 26.04
CA VAL A 426 -8.27 15.84 27.12
C VAL A 426 -7.34 15.26 28.19
N ASP A 427 -6.64 16.17 28.90
CA ASP A 427 -5.93 15.86 30.13
C ASP A 427 -6.85 16.16 31.35
N GLY A 428 -7.22 15.11 32.07
CA GLY A 428 -8.04 15.21 33.26
C GLY A 428 -7.24 15.43 34.56
N GLY A 429 -5.90 15.36 34.48
CA GLY A 429 -5.02 15.65 35.63
C GLY A 429 -5.08 14.60 36.74
N TYR A 430 -5.65 13.41 36.52
CA TYR A 430 -5.75 12.40 37.58
C TYR A 430 -4.38 11.91 38.03
N VAL A 431 -4.19 11.91 39.35
CA VAL A 431 -3.01 11.36 40.01
C VAL A 431 -3.42 10.09 40.74
N ALA A 432 -2.77 8.98 40.48
CA ALA A 432 -3.07 7.72 41.16
C ALA A 432 -2.95 7.83 42.65
N THR A 433 -3.96 7.34 43.37
CA THR A 433 -4.07 7.49 44.82
C THR A 433 -3.62 6.26 45.61
N THR A 434 -3.58 5.11 44.98
CA THR A 434 -3.30 3.80 45.57
C THR A 434 -2.35 2.97 44.68
N GLY A 435 -1.88 1.87 45.22
CA GLY A 435 -1.06 0.88 44.53
C GLY A 435 0.35 1.34 44.13
N PRO A 436 0.95 0.66 43.15
CA PRO A 436 2.29 0.98 42.67
C PRO A 436 2.39 2.34 41.98
N ASP A 437 1.25 2.87 41.52
CA ASP A 437 1.17 4.11 40.73
C ASP A 437 0.88 5.33 41.64
N LYS A 438 0.78 5.17 42.98
CA LYS A 438 0.47 6.25 43.88
C LYS A 438 1.39 7.46 43.66
N GLY A 439 0.80 8.61 43.37
CA GLY A 439 1.50 9.86 43.15
C GLY A 439 1.94 10.05 41.69
N ILE A 440 1.66 9.12 40.78
CA ILE A 440 1.97 9.26 39.37
C ILE A 440 0.85 10.07 38.71
N VAL A 441 1.24 11.06 37.90
CA VAL A 441 0.35 11.80 37.01
C VAL A 441 0.10 10.93 35.80
N ASN A 442 -1.16 10.63 35.53
CA ASN A 442 -1.52 9.73 34.42
C ASN A 442 -1.57 10.44 33.08
N GLN A 443 -1.30 9.67 32.00
CA GLN A 443 -1.23 10.18 30.64
C GLN A 443 -2.61 10.55 30.09
N ALA A 444 -2.64 11.69 29.41
CA ALA A 444 -3.81 12.19 28.70
C ALA A 444 -4.12 11.38 27.43
N GLY A 445 -5.38 11.37 27.07
CA GLY A 445 -5.90 10.78 25.85
C GLY A 445 -6.14 9.27 25.92
N ALA A 446 -6.87 8.74 24.97
CA ALA A 446 -7.07 7.30 24.80
C ALA A 446 -5.73 6.60 24.60
N GLN A 447 -5.55 5.45 25.25
CA GLN A 447 -4.21 4.91 25.50
C GLN A 447 -3.60 4.12 24.31
N GLY A 448 -4.38 3.74 23.34
CA GLY A 448 -3.86 3.13 22.10
C GLY A 448 -3.43 4.20 21.11
N VAL A 449 -4.40 4.99 20.70
CA VAL A 449 -4.26 6.16 19.83
C VAL A 449 -5.07 7.29 20.46
N SER A 450 -4.43 8.42 20.74
CA SER A 450 -5.15 9.59 21.26
C SER A 450 -6.12 10.14 20.22
N GLY A 451 -7.29 10.57 20.65
CA GLY A 451 -8.26 11.21 19.76
C GLY A 451 -7.74 12.50 19.15
N PHE A 452 -8.26 12.84 17.97
CA PHE A 452 -7.93 14.10 17.29
C PHE A 452 -8.51 15.27 18.08
N GLY A 453 -7.63 16.06 18.68
CA GLY A 453 -7.98 17.24 19.44
C GLY A 453 -8.05 18.50 18.57
N PRO A 454 -8.28 19.66 19.19
CA PRO A 454 -8.37 20.94 18.49
C PRO A 454 -7.14 21.30 17.65
N LEU A 455 -5.94 20.85 18.07
CA LEU A 455 -4.68 21.12 17.35
C LEU A 455 -4.53 20.24 16.10
N SER A 456 -5.19 19.09 16.04
CA SER A 456 -5.15 18.18 14.90
C SER A 456 -6.25 18.44 13.89
N ALA A 457 -7.40 18.97 14.35
CA ALA A 457 -8.58 19.16 13.52
C ALA A 457 -8.44 20.38 12.59
N GLY A 458 -8.85 20.20 11.33
CA GLY A 458 -8.80 21.26 10.34
C GLY A 458 -9.28 20.80 8.98
N THR A 459 -9.36 21.76 8.05
CA THR A 459 -9.63 21.51 6.63
C THR A 459 -8.53 22.21 5.82
N TYR A 460 -7.90 21.43 4.96
CA TYR A 460 -6.73 21.84 4.18
C TYR A 460 -6.97 21.47 2.72
N SER A 461 -6.61 22.32 1.78
CA SER A 461 -6.82 22.05 0.35
C SER A 461 -5.71 22.62 -0.50
N ARG A 462 -5.51 22.04 -1.68
CA ARG A 462 -4.63 22.54 -2.73
C ARG A 462 -5.27 22.38 -4.10
N ASN A 463 -4.80 23.17 -5.05
CA ASN A 463 -5.12 23.05 -6.46
C ASN A 463 -3.85 22.77 -7.25
N ASN A 464 -4.01 22.07 -8.36
CA ASN A 464 -2.96 21.84 -9.35
C ASN A 464 -3.53 22.09 -10.76
N VAL A 465 -2.75 22.76 -11.60
CA VAL A 465 -3.00 22.89 -13.04
C VAL A 465 -1.81 22.33 -13.78
N SER A 466 -2.04 21.46 -14.75
CA SER A 466 -0.97 20.81 -15.50
C SER A 466 -1.19 20.88 -17.00
N LEU A 467 -0.09 20.96 -17.73
CA LEU A 467 -0.02 20.84 -19.19
C LEU A 467 1.03 19.79 -19.54
N TYR A 468 0.71 18.87 -20.45
CA TYR A 468 1.67 17.90 -20.95
C TYR A 468 1.65 17.77 -22.46
N ILE A 469 2.78 17.35 -23.02
CA ILE A 469 2.94 16.98 -24.42
C ILE A 469 3.82 15.74 -24.53
N ASN A 470 3.47 14.86 -25.48
CA ASN A 470 4.23 13.64 -25.79
C ASN A 470 4.29 13.46 -27.29
N GLY A 471 5.45 13.10 -27.83
CA GLY A 471 5.65 12.71 -29.21
C GLY A 471 6.33 11.35 -29.30
N GLU A 472 5.77 10.43 -30.11
CA GLU A 472 6.38 9.12 -30.41
C GLU A 472 6.61 9.02 -31.92
N GLN A 473 7.85 8.63 -32.32
CA GLN A 473 8.26 8.54 -33.71
C GLN A 473 9.08 7.27 -33.95
N SER A 474 8.70 6.52 -34.96
CA SER A 474 9.58 5.49 -35.56
C SER A 474 10.51 6.16 -36.56
N ILE A 475 11.75 6.41 -36.13
CA ILE A 475 12.80 7.03 -36.94
C ILE A 475 13.16 6.10 -38.12
N LEU A 476 13.29 4.82 -37.83
CA LEU A 476 13.44 3.72 -38.78
C LEU A 476 12.36 2.66 -38.50
N PRO A 477 12.13 1.70 -39.39
CA PRO A 477 11.14 0.63 -39.14
C PRO A 477 11.36 -0.15 -37.84
N ASN A 478 12.61 -0.20 -37.39
CA ASN A 478 13.08 -0.93 -36.20
C ASN A 478 13.67 -0.02 -35.09
N TRP A 479 13.46 1.30 -35.18
CA TRP A 479 13.96 2.26 -34.19
C TRP A 479 12.89 3.29 -33.82
N ASP A 480 12.39 3.17 -32.60
CA ASP A 480 11.38 4.05 -32.01
C ASP A 480 12.00 5.00 -30.99
N VAL A 481 11.50 6.23 -30.96
CA VAL A 481 11.88 7.28 -29.99
C VAL A 481 10.61 7.92 -29.45
N SER A 482 10.57 8.21 -28.15
CA SER A 482 9.50 8.98 -27.51
C SER A 482 10.10 10.11 -26.68
N VAL A 483 9.45 11.28 -26.71
CA VAL A 483 9.82 12.45 -25.89
C VAL A 483 8.54 12.97 -25.23
N ALA A 484 8.57 13.18 -23.93
CA ALA A 484 7.46 13.77 -23.18
C ALA A 484 7.97 14.90 -22.29
N GLY A 485 7.12 15.91 -22.09
CA GLY A 485 7.31 17.01 -21.14
C GLY A 485 6.01 17.35 -20.46
N ARG A 486 6.09 17.70 -19.17
CA ARG A 486 4.95 18.16 -18.38
C ARG A 486 5.34 19.28 -17.45
N TYR A 487 4.48 20.29 -17.37
CA TYR A 487 4.54 21.39 -16.43
C TYR A 487 3.32 21.33 -15.51
N GLU A 488 3.54 21.55 -14.22
CA GLU A 488 2.50 21.57 -13.21
C GLU A 488 2.70 22.78 -12.29
N HIS A 489 1.60 23.41 -11.91
CA HIS A 489 1.57 24.50 -10.94
C HIS A 489 0.65 24.15 -9.77
N TYR A 490 1.21 24.10 -8.57
CA TYR A 490 0.51 23.84 -7.32
C TYR A 490 0.34 25.11 -6.51
N SER A 491 -0.83 25.27 -5.88
CA SER A 491 -1.18 26.47 -5.11
C SER A 491 -0.37 26.66 -3.82
N ASP A 492 0.29 25.62 -3.31
CA ASP A 492 1.01 25.62 -2.03
C ASP A 492 2.53 25.68 -2.17
N PHE A 493 3.13 24.96 -3.11
CA PHE A 493 4.59 24.92 -3.27
C PHE A 493 5.11 25.39 -4.64
N GLY A 494 4.23 25.76 -5.59
CA GLY A 494 4.62 26.33 -6.88
C GLY A 494 4.83 25.29 -7.98
N ASP A 495 5.86 25.46 -8.78
CA ASP A 495 6.03 24.80 -10.07
C ASP A 495 6.82 23.50 -9.99
N ALA A 496 6.47 22.57 -10.86
CA ALA A 496 7.19 21.33 -11.11
C ALA A 496 7.25 21.03 -12.61
N GLU A 497 8.44 20.73 -13.10
CA GLU A 497 8.68 20.39 -14.49
C GLU A 497 9.25 18.99 -14.59
N THR A 498 8.73 18.19 -15.51
CA THR A 498 9.21 16.83 -15.74
C THR A 498 9.38 16.53 -17.21
N TYR A 499 10.34 15.69 -17.53
CA TYR A 499 10.63 15.25 -18.89
C TYR A 499 10.90 13.75 -18.93
N LYS A 500 10.69 13.15 -20.10
CA LYS A 500 11.04 11.76 -20.37
C LYS A 500 11.50 11.63 -21.82
N VAL A 501 12.62 10.93 -22.02
CA VAL A 501 13.11 10.52 -23.34
C VAL A 501 13.31 9.03 -23.30
N SER A 502 12.69 8.30 -24.23
CA SER A 502 12.80 6.84 -24.34
C SER A 502 13.13 6.46 -25.76
N THR A 503 13.90 5.39 -25.92
CA THR A 503 14.24 4.82 -27.21
C THR A 503 14.22 3.29 -27.17
N ARG A 504 13.84 2.67 -28.28
CA ARG A 504 13.92 1.22 -28.52
C ARG A 504 14.45 0.95 -29.92
N TYR A 505 15.53 0.21 -29.97
CA TYR A 505 16.15 -0.22 -31.23
C TYR A 505 16.19 -1.75 -31.32
N GLU A 506 15.70 -2.29 -32.41
CA GLU A 506 15.67 -3.73 -32.71
C GLU A 506 16.63 -4.06 -33.87
N PRO A 507 17.94 -4.28 -33.59
CA PRO A 507 18.95 -4.52 -34.61
C PRO A 507 18.68 -5.77 -35.42
N VAL A 508 18.11 -6.80 -34.83
CA VAL A 508 17.68 -8.03 -35.49
C VAL A 508 16.31 -8.45 -34.93
N PRO A 509 15.45 -9.08 -35.75
CA PRO A 509 14.13 -9.53 -35.27
C PRO A 509 14.23 -10.38 -34.00
N GLY A 510 13.43 -10.03 -32.99
CA GLY A 510 13.40 -10.74 -31.72
C GLY A 510 14.48 -10.37 -30.72
N PHE A 511 15.33 -9.37 -31.02
CA PHE A 511 16.28 -8.80 -30.08
C PHE A 511 16.22 -7.27 -30.10
N ALA A 512 15.88 -6.65 -29.01
CA ALA A 512 15.82 -5.19 -28.88
C ALA A 512 16.59 -4.68 -27.68
N VAL A 513 17.09 -3.47 -27.81
CA VAL A 513 17.66 -2.67 -26.70
C VAL A 513 16.77 -1.45 -26.51
N ARG A 514 16.46 -1.13 -25.27
CA ARG A 514 15.68 0.05 -24.90
C ARG A 514 16.42 0.87 -23.85
N GLY A 515 16.14 2.17 -23.81
CA GLY A 515 16.71 3.05 -22.80
C GLY A 515 15.80 4.21 -22.51
N THR A 516 15.78 4.65 -21.25
CA THR A 516 15.00 5.79 -20.80
C THR A 516 15.81 6.66 -19.87
N VAL A 517 15.63 7.97 -20.04
CA VAL A 517 16.04 9.01 -19.07
C VAL A 517 14.82 9.83 -18.77
N SER A 518 14.49 10.01 -17.49
CA SER A 518 13.33 10.82 -17.09
C SER A 518 13.56 11.53 -15.78
N SER A 519 12.88 12.64 -15.56
CA SER A 519 12.69 13.25 -14.27
C SER A 519 11.30 12.91 -13.72
N GLY A 520 11.17 12.95 -12.40
CA GLY A 520 9.90 12.77 -11.73
C GLY A 520 9.80 13.65 -10.49
N PHE A 521 8.59 13.80 -9.95
CA PHE A 521 8.40 14.45 -8.68
C PHE A 521 7.20 13.88 -7.93
N ARG A 522 7.17 14.10 -6.62
CA ARG A 522 6.04 13.82 -5.74
C ARG A 522 5.76 15.03 -4.85
N ALA A 523 4.52 15.50 -4.88
CA ALA A 523 4.06 16.52 -3.95
C ALA A 523 4.07 15.99 -2.50
N PRO A 524 4.40 16.81 -1.48
CA PRO A 524 4.11 16.47 -0.11
C PRO A 524 2.61 16.18 0.04
N SER A 525 2.21 15.14 0.76
CA SER A 525 0.78 14.94 1.02
C SER A 525 0.26 15.97 2.02
N LEU A 526 -1.03 16.35 1.92
CA LEU A 526 -1.66 17.23 2.91
C LEU A 526 -1.59 16.63 4.32
N GLN A 527 -1.59 15.29 4.41
CA GLN A 527 -1.39 14.59 5.67
C GLN A 527 0.02 14.82 6.24
N GLN A 528 1.07 14.79 5.41
CA GLN A 528 2.44 15.06 5.86
C GLN A 528 2.61 16.49 6.36
N GLU A 529 1.88 17.44 5.80
CA GLU A 529 1.98 18.86 6.14
C GLU A 529 1.17 19.25 7.36
N HIS A 530 0.03 18.59 7.60
CA HIS A 530 -0.97 19.10 8.55
C HIS A 530 -1.36 18.10 9.67
N TYR A 531 -1.09 16.81 9.49
CA TYR A 531 -1.48 15.84 10.50
C TYR A 531 -0.65 15.97 11.78
N ALA A 532 -1.33 16.03 12.92
CA ALA A 532 -0.74 15.98 14.24
C ALA A 532 -1.36 14.82 15.04
N SER A 533 -0.57 14.12 15.79
CA SER A 533 -1.06 13.07 16.68
C SER A 533 -0.22 12.98 17.94
N ALA A 534 -0.85 12.51 19.02
CA ALA A 534 -0.17 12.14 20.24
C ALA A 534 -0.32 10.62 20.43
N SER A 535 0.73 9.99 20.88
CA SER A 535 0.76 8.56 21.17
C SER A 535 1.77 8.27 22.28
N THR A 536 1.92 7.00 22.63
CA THR A 536 2.92 6.57 23.61
C THR A 536 3.85 5.56 22.95
N ILE A 537 5.14 5.79 23.05
CA ILE A 537 6.17 4.87 22.53
C ILE A 537 7.08 4.37 23.66
N GLY A 538 7.63 3.17 23.46
CA GLY A 538 8.69 2.66 24.33
C GLY A 538 10.02 3.35 23.99
N VAL A 539 10.60 4.01 24.97
CA VAL A 539 11.94 4.63 24.88
C VAL A 539 12.84 4.01 25.94
N LYS A 540 14.00 3.53 25.53
CA LYS A 540 15.06 3.13 26.45
C LYS A 540 16.04 4.29 26.57
N LEU A 541 16.02 4.99 27.69
CA LEU A 541 16.95 6.09 27.92
C LEU A 541 18.38 5.59 28.06
N PRO A 542 19.40 6.40 27.69
CA PRO A 542 20.78 6.05 27.89
C PRO A 542 21.05 5.66 29.35
N GLY A 543 21.63 4.46 29.56
CA GLY A 543 21.90 3.93 30.91
C GLY A 543 20.73 3.26 31.62
N ALA A 544 19.52 3.30 31.08
CA ALA A 544 18.37 2.59 31.65
C ALA A 544 18.43 1.09 31.37
N ALA A 545 18.08 0.28 32.37
CA ALA A 545 18.00 -1.18 32.21
C ALA A 545 16.78 -1.63 31.42
N THR A 546 15.70 -0.83 31.44
CA THR A 546 14.39 -1.16 30.84
C THR A 546 13.89 -0.04 29.91
N THR A 547 13.05 -0.41 28.96
CA THR A 547 12.28 0.52 28.15
C THR A 547 11.13 1.08 28.97
N SER A 548 10.97 2.41 28.99
CA SER A 548 9.84 3.10 29.59
C SER A 548 8.92 3.65 28.50
N LEU A 549 7.64 3.76 28.80
CA LEU A 549 6.68 4.39 27.89
C LEU A 549 6.72 5.91 28.08
N TYR A 550 6.93 6.63 26.99
CA TYR A 550 6.95 8.09 26.95
C TYR A 550 5.86 8.62 26.01
N PRO A 551 5.21 9.73 26.37
CA PRO A 551 4.37 10.44 25.44
C PRO A 551 5.21 10.95 24.27
N VAL A 552 4.71 10.80 23.08
CA VAL A 552 5.32 11.30 21.85
C VAL A 552 4.29 12.03 21.02
N GLN A 553 4.69 13.13 20.41
CA GLN A 553 3.82 13.92 19.55
C GLN A 553 4.43 14.05 18.15
N LEU A 554 3.63 13.74 17.13
CA LEU A 554 3.89 14.17 15.77
C LEU A 554 3.46 15.61 15.63
N LEU A 555 4.40 16.47 15.24
CA LEU A 555 4.16 17.90 15.03
C LEU A 555 4.04 18.19 13.52
N PRO A 556 3.08 19.03 13.09
CA PRO A 556 3.09 19.55 11.73
C PRO A 556 4.42 20.29 11.45
N PRO A 557 5.04 20.08 10.26
CA PRO A 557 6.34 20.67 9.94
C PRO A 557 6.39 22.20 10.05
N ASN A 558 5.26 22.85 9.78
CA ASN A 558 5.12 24.31 9.82
C ASN A 558 4.81 24.87 11.24
N SER A 559 4.71 24.00 12.26
CA SER A 559 4.50 24.45 13.64
C SER A 559 5.74 25.12 14.21
N ALA A 560 5.56 26.12 15.10
CA ALA A 560 6.66 26.83 15.72
C ALA A 560 7.64 25.89 16.44
N ALA A 561 7.13 24.85 17.12
CA ALA A 561 7.95 23.85 17.79
C ALA A 561 8.79 23.02 16.80
N ALA A 562 8.16 22.52 15.74
CA ALA A 562 8.86 21.72 14.73
C ALA A 562 9.94 22.54 14.02
N MET A 563 9.64 23.80 13.63
CA MET A 563 10.60 24.69 12.99
C MET A 563 11.79 25.01 13.89
N ALA A 564 11.55 25.28 15.18
CA ALA A 564 12.63 25.50 16.15
C ALA A 564 13.51 24.25 16.34
N LEU A 565 12.96 23.05 16.11
CA LEU A 565 13.66 21.78 16.16
C LEU A 565 14.27 21.36 14.81
N GLY A 566 14.18 22.21 13.78
CA GLY A 566 14.85 22.01 12.49
C GLY A 566 13.94 21.53 11.36
N ALA A 567 12.62 21.49 11.55
CA ALA A 567 11.69 21.35 10.43
C ALA A 567 11.75 22.58 9.50
N THR A 568 11.30 22.37 8.28
CA THR A 568 11.09 23.43 7.28
C THR A 568 9.80 23.10 6.56
N PRO A 569 9.11 24.07 5.97
CA PRO A 569 8.02 23.78 5.03
C PRO A 569 8.44 22.72 4.03
N LEU A 570 7.60 21.73 3.81
CA LEU A 570 7.95 20.61 2.93
C LEU A 570 8.04 21.08 1.47
N LYS A 571 9.02 20.53 0.77
CA LYS A 571 9.22 20.71 -0.67
C LYS A 571 8.89 19.40 -1.38
N PRO A 572 8.54 19.45 -2.67
CA PRO A 572 8.40 18.22 -3.46
C PRO A 572 9.67 17.38 -3.44
N GLU A 573 9.49 16.07 -3.41
CA GLU A 573 10.55 15.13 -3.77
C GLU A 573 10.73 15.20 -5.28
N THR A 574 11.96 15.20 -5.75
CA THR A 574 12.28 15.15 -7.18
C THR A 574 13.17 13.95 -7.48
N SER A 575 13.04 13.37 -8.67
CA SER A 575 13.88 12.24 -9.07
C SER A 575 14.49 12.44 -10.45
N ASN A 576 15.65 11.79 -10.65
CA ASN A 576 16.20 11.49 -11.95
C ASN A 576 16.26 9.97 -12.10
N ASN A 577 15.69 9.44 -13.17
CA ASN A 577 15.56 8.02 -13.43
C ASN A 577 16.31 7.68 -14.72
N TYR A 578 17.05 6.59 -14.66
CA TYR A 578 17.83 6.05 -15.78
C TYR A 578 17.52 4.57 -15.89
N SER A 579 17.21 4.10 -17.10
CA SER A 579 17.05 2.67 -17.35
C SER A 579 17.65 2.25 -18.71
N VAL A 580 18.19 1.03 -18.75
CA VAL A 580 18.63 0.34 -19.97
C VAL A 580 18.10 -1.06 -19.90
N GLY A 581 17.41 -1.51 -20.96
CA GLY A 581 16.79 -2.81 -21.02
C GLY A 581 17.12 -3.57 -22.29
N PHE A 582 17.08 -4.90 -22.17
CA PHE A 582 17.25 -5.86 -23.27
C PHE A 582 16.00 -6.72 -23.33
N VAL A 583 15.48 -6.89 -24.54
CA VAL A 583 14.33 -7.76 -24.82
C VAL A 583 14.77 -8.79 -25.85
N ALA A 584 14.54 -10.05 -25.58
CA ALA A 584 14.91 -11.13 -26.50
C ALA A 584 13.81 -12.19 -26.60
N ASN A 585 13.55 -12.68 -27.80
CA ASN A 585 12.68 -13.80 -28.10
C ASN A 585 13.50 -14.92 -28.77
N PRO A 586 14.37 -15.62 -27.97
CA PRO A 586 15.39 -16.52 -28.57
C PRO A 586 14.80 -17.81 -29.15
N LEU A 587 13.63 -18.23 -28.71
CA LEU A 587 12.92 -19.42 -29.15
C LEU A 587 11.43 -19.15 -29.31
N PRO A 588 10.70 -19.87 -30.17
CA PRO A 588 9.25 -19.80 -30.23
C PRO A 588 8.61 -20.07 -28.84
N GLY A 589 7.77 -19.16 -28.36
CA GLY A 589 7.14 -19.23 -27.06
C GLY A 589 8.02 -18.82 -25.88
N MET A 590 9.25 -18.31 -26.11
CA MET A 590 10.14 -17.79 -25.08
C MET A 590 10.30 -16.29 -25.21
N SER A 591 10.16 -15.58 -24.11
CA SER A 591 10.51 -14.16 -23.97
C SER A 591 11.43 -13.93 -22.77
N LEU A 592 12.35 -12.99 -22.93
CA LEU A 592 13.32 -12.60 -21.91
C LEU A 592 13.42 -11.08 -21.89
N THR A 593 13.27 -10.47 -20.72
CA THR A 593 13.56 -9.05 -20.49
C THR A 593 14.53 -8.89 -19.34
N LEU A 594 15.52 -8.03 -19.51
CA LEU A 594 16.50 -7.65 -18.50
C LEU A 594 16.58 -6.12 -18.48
N ASP A 595 16.29 -5.51 -17.36
CA ASP A 595 16.29 -4.05 -17.19
C ASP A 595 17.20 -3.66 -16.03
N LEU A 596 18.17 -2.80 -16.32
CA LEU A 596 19.05 -2.15 -15.35
C LEU A 596 18.48 -0.76 -15.07
N TYR A 597 18.40 -0.37 -13.81
CA TYR A 597 17.82 0.93 -13.47
C TYR A 597 18.58 1.65 -12.34
N GLN A 598 18.45 2.97 -12.32
CA GLN A 598 18.86 3.85 -11.22
C GLN A 598 17.80 4.93 -11.04
N VAL A 599 17.44 5.17 -9.78
CA VAL A 599 16.51 6.23 -9.35
C VAL A 599 17.18 7.06 -8.27
N ASP A 600 17.51 8.30 -8.58
CA ASP A 600 18.10 9.25 -7.63
C ASP A 600 17.02 10.21 -7.15
N ILE A 601 16.66 10.16 -5.85
CA ILE A 601 15.64 11.01 -5.25
C ILE A 601 16.29 12.09 -4.41
N GLN A 602 15.94 13.34 -4.67
CA GLN A 602 16.34 14.53 -3.91
C GLN A 602 15.17 15.01 -3.03
N ASN A 603 15.50 15.66 -1.92
CA ASN A 603 14.52 16.18 -0.96
C ASN A 603 13.55 15.11 -0.45
N ARG A 604 14.00 13.87 -0.28
CA ARG A 604 13.14 12.78 0.17
C ARG A 604 12.49 13.11 1.50
N ILE A 605 11.15 13.03 1.55
CA ILE A 605 10.37 13.30 2.76
C ILE A 605 10.39 12.06 3.62
N LEU A 606 10.78 12.24 4.87
CA LEU A 606 10.80 11.17 5.85
C LEU A 606 10.45 11.72 7.24
N GLN A 607 10.02 10.84 8.13
CA GLN A 607 9.81 11.17 9.52
C GLN A 607 11.17 11.35 10.21
N SER A 608 11.31 12.41 11.00
CA SER A 608 12.52 12.60 11.81
C SER A 608 12.70 11.46 12.83
N ALA A 609 13.90 11.33 13.37
CA ALA A 609 14.13 10.57 14.57
C ALA A 609 13.24 11.12 15.72
N SER A 610 12.94 10.30 16.70
CA SER A 610 12.29 10.76 17.94
C SER A 610 13.24 11.68 18.71
N LEU A 611 12.87 12.95 18.84
CA LEU A 611 13.63 13.96 19.55
C LEU A 611 13.11 14.09 20.98
N GLY A 612 13.99 13.85 21.97
CA GLY A 612 13.67 13.96 23.39
C GLY A 612 13.33 12.62 24.09
N PRO A 613 13.12 12.64 25.40
CA PRO A 613 13.33 13.81 26.26
C PRO A 613 14.82 14.20 26.39
N ALA A 614 15.14 15.43 26.04
CA ALA A 614 16.47 16.04 26.18
C ALA A 614 16.28 17.54 26.51
N VAL A 615 17.18 18.12 27.27
CA VAL A 615 17.07 19.50 27.75
C VAL A 615 16.85 20.49 26.60
N ALA A 616 17.58 20.34 25.50
CA ALA A 616 17.44 21.19 24.30
C ALA A 616 16.02 21.11 23.69
N VAL A 617 15.41 19.93 23.65
CA VAL A 617 14.06 19.72 23.15
C VAL A 617 13.04 20.25 24.17
N SER A 618 13.21 19.92 25.46
CA SER A 618 12.33 20.37 26.54
C SER A 618 12.21 21.90 26.61
N ASN A 619 13.32 22.62 26.43
CA ASN A 619 13.33 24.08 26.41
C ASN A 619 12.52 24.66 25.24
N VAL A 620 12.64 24.05 24.05
CA VAL A 620 11.85 24.47 22.86
C VAL A 620 10.36 24.20 23.11
N LEU A 621 10.00 23.00 23.59
CA LEU A 621 8.61 22.65 23.86
C LEU A 621 7.98 23.58 24.92
N ALA A 622 8.70 23.85 26.02
CA ALA A 622 8.24 24.77 27.06
C ALA A 622 8.02 26.20 26.53
N SER A 623 8.91 26.68 25.63
CA SER A 623 8.81 28.03 25.07
C SER A 623 7.56 28.25 24.20
N VAL A 624 6.96 27.18 23.69
CA VAL A 624 5.74 27.20 22.87
C VAL A 624 4.52 26.61 23.58
N GLY A 625 4.62 26.39 24.90
CA GLY A 625 3.51 25.91 25.75
C GLY A 625 3.18 24.42 25.59
N LEU A 626 4.08 23.62 25.04
CA LEU A 626 3.93 22.17 24.93
C LEU A 626 4.56 21.46 26.14
N ASN A 627 4.14 20.22 26.39
CA ASN A 627 4.70 19.42 27.49
C ASN A 627 6.21 19.18 27.27
N PRO A 628 7.10 19.69 28.15
CA PRO A 628 8.53 19.54 27.99
C PRO A 628 9.05 18.12 28.24
N GLN A 629 8.24 17.24 28.86
CA GLN A 629 8.59 15.85 29.19
C GLN A 629 8.24 14.85 28.07
N GLN A 630 7.77 15.32 26.93
CA GLN A 630 7.46 14.46 25.79
C GLN A 630 8.59 14.39 24.76
N ALA A 631 8.60 13.32 23.98
CA ALA A 631 9.37 13.26 22.75
C ALA A 631 8.53 13.78 21.58
N VAL A 632 9.18 14.25 20.53
CA VAL A 632 8.51 14.75 19.35
C VAL A 632 9.18 14.25 18.07
N PHE A 633 8.43 14.17 16.99
CA PHE A 633 8.93 13.99 15.63
C PHE A 633 8.09 14.79 14.64
N PHE A 634 8.60 14.98 13.44
CA PHE A 634 7.93 15.71 12.36
C PHE A 634 8.42 15.17 11.01
N TYR A 635 7.68 15.48 9.95
CA TYR A 635 8.15 15.20 8.59
C TYR A 635 9.09 16.29 8.10
N THR A 636 10.08 15.90 7.31
CA THR A 636 11.09 16.81 6.77
C THR A 636 11.67 16.27 5.47
N ASN A 637 12.09 17.14 4.56
CA ASN A 637 12.97 16.76 3.45
C ASN A 637 14.35 16.40 4.01
N GLY A 638 14.46 15.18 4.51
CA GLY A 638 15.55 14.75 5.39
C GLY A 638 16.74 14.14 4.69
N ALA A 639 16.63 13.77 3.40
CA ALA A 639 17.68 13.02 2.73
C ALA A 639 17.63 13.12 1.21
N ASN A 640 18.77 12.81 0.59
CA ASN A 640 18.87 12.41 -0.81
C ASN A 640 19.27 10.94 -0.86
N THR A 641 18.65 10.16 -1.75
CA THR A 641 18.89 8.72 -1.87
C THR A 641 19.10 8.31 -3.32
N SER A 642 19.82 7.21 -3.53
CA SER A 642 19.97 6.55 -4.83
C SER A 642 19.61 5.09 -4.68
N THR A 643 18.72 4.62 -5.54
CA THR A 643 18.31 3.21 -5.65
C THR A 643 18.74 2.69 -7.00
N GLN A 644 19.50 1.59 -7.01
CA GLN A 644 19.96 0.91 -8.22
C GLN A 644 19.46 -0.53 -8.19
N GLY A 645 19.17 -1.10 -9.37
CA GLY A 645 18.74 -2.48 -9.41
C GLY A 645 18.69 -3.09 -10.80
N ILE A 646 18.31 -4.36 -10.81
CA ILE A 646 18.18 -5.22 -11.97
C ILE A 646 16.86 -5.95 -11.87
N ASP A 647 16.04 -5.82 -12.90
CA ASP A 647 14.82 -6.60 -13.11
C ASP A 647 15.05 -7.63 -14.22
N LEU A 648 14.71 -8.89 -13.96
CA LEU A 648 14.75 -9.98 -14.95
C LEU A 648 13.37 -10.64 -15.00
N VAL A 649 12.83 -10.83 -16.20
CA VAL A 649 11.64 -11.65 -16.45
C VAL A 649 11.91 -12.58 -17.63
N ALA A 650 11.69 -13.87 -17.42
CA ALA A 650 11.80 -14.90 -18.45
C ALA A 650 10.52 -15.74 -18.46
N GLU A 651 9.89 -15.86 -19.60
CA GLU A 651 8.70 -16.70 -19.79
C GLU A 651 8.98 -17.73 -20.87
N TYR A 652 8.47 -18.94 -20.69
CA TYR A 652 8.53 -19.99 -21.69
C TYR A 652 7.25 -20.81 -21.73
N ARG A 653 6.63 -20.88 -22.90
CA ARG A 653 5.41 -21.65 -23.13
C ARG A 653 5.69 -22.78 -24.11
N ARG A 654 5.29 -23.99 -23.73
CA ARG A 654 5.47 -25.18 -24.55
C ARG A 654 4.28 -26.13 -24.45
N ASN A 655 3.83 -26.60 -25.59
CA ASN A 655 2.84 -27.68 -25.66
C ASN A 655 3.59 -29.01 -25.89
N PHE A 656 3.37 -29.99 -24.99
CA PHE A 656 3.94 -31.34 -25.06
C PHE A 656 2.92 -32.40 -25.48
N GLY A 657 1.91 -32.01 -26.26
CA GLY A 657 0.86 -32.93 -26.75
C GLY A 657 0.04 -33.51 -25.59
N ASP A 658 0.02 -34.83 -25.45
CA ASP A 658 -0.76 -35.54 -24.45
C ASP A 658 -0.32 -35.25 -23.01
N PHE A 659 0.91 -34.74 -22.78
CA PHE A 659 1.38 -34.29 -21.47
C PHE A 659 0.90 -32.88 -21.10
N GLY A 660 0.16 -32.21 -22.01
CA GLY A 660 -0.44 -30.91 -21.78
C GLY A 660 0.45 -29.73 -22.12
N ARG A 661 -0.03 -28.58 -21.72
CA ARG A 661 0.66 -27.28 -21.92
C ARG A 661 1.33 -26.82 -20.66
N PHE A 662 2.56 -26.35 -20.77
CA PHE A 662 3.32 -25.77 -19.69
C PHE A 662 3.60 -24.30 -19.98
N HIS A 663 3.49 -23.48 -18.94
CA HIS A 663 3.97 -22.11 -18.92
C HIS A 663 4.88 -21.93 -17.71
N TRP A 664 6.14 -21.62 -17.95
CA TRP A 664 7.11 -21.31 -16.91
C TRP A 664 7.39 -19.82 -16.92
N THR A 665 7.39 -19.22 -15.73
CA THR A 665 7.81 -17.84 -15.53
C THR A 665 8.89 -17.83 -14.46
N PHE A 666 10.01 -17.23 -14.76
CA PHE A 666 11.03 -16.87 -13.78
C PHE A 666 11.18 -15.36 -13.77
N SER A 667 11.06 -14.74 -12.62
CA SER A 667 11.27 -13.31 -12.47
C SER A 667 12.08 -13.02 -11.20
N ALA A 668 12.96 -12.00 -11.30
CA ALA A 668 13.84 -11.60 -10.22
C ALA A 668 14.00 -10.07 -10.20
N ASP A 669 14.08 -9.51 -9.00
CA ASP A 669 14.50 -8.14 -8.73
C ASP A 669 15.66 -8.15 -7.75
N LEU A 670 16.70 -7.42 -8.09
CA LEU A 670 17.85 -7.16 -7.23
C LEU A 670 17.96 -5.64 -7.09
N ASN A 671 17.83 -5.12 -5.86
CA ASN A 671 17.90 -3.68 -5.65
C ASN A 671 18.75 -3.29 -4.45
N HIS A 672 19.26 -2.07 -4.48
CA HIS A 672 20.04 -1.51 -3.40
C HIS A 672 19.82 -0.01 -3.30
N THR A 673 19.35 0.44 -2.13
CA THR A 673 19.20 1.87 -1.82
C THR A 673 20.33 2.34 -0.90
N LYS A 674 20.89 3.52 -1.19
CA LYS A 674 21.86 4.21 -0.36
C LYS A 674 21.49 5.66 -0.12
N PHE A 675 21.84 6.18 1.03
CA PHE A 675 21.76 7.62 1.30
C PHE A 675 22.96 8.33 0.68
N LEU A 676 22.68 9.38 -0.10
CA LEU A 676 23.71 10.27 -0.66
C LEU A 676 24.03 11.40 0.31
N SER A 677 23.00 11.90 1.01
CA SER A 677 23.13 12.90 2.07
C SER A 677 21.96 12.82 3.04
N VAL A 678 22.16 13.31 4.26
CA VAL A 678 21.11 13.47 5.28
C VAL A 678 21.11 14.89 5.82
N LYS A 679 19.94 15.40 6.16
CA LYS A 679 19.75 16.74 6.73
C LYS A 679 20.39 16.81 8.11
N GLN A 680 21.22 17.83 8.33
CA GLN A 680 21.86 18.07 9.62
C GLN A 680 20.88 18.76 10.59
N PRO A 681 20.92 18.42 11.89
CA PRO A 681 20.12 19.08 12.91
C PRO A 681 20.62 20.51 13.18
N PRO A 682 19.79 21.41 13.75
CA PRO A 682 20.24 22.66 14.31
C PRO A 682 21.39 22.48 15.32
N ALA A 683 22.27 23.49 15.45
CA ALA A 683 23.47 23.41 16.28
C ALA A 683 23.18 23.00 17.73
N ALA A 684 22.09 23.49 18.33
CA ALA A 684 21.69 23.14 19.69
C ALA A 684 21.33 21.65 19.86
N LEU A 685 20.68 21.05 18.86
CA LEU A 685 20.37 19.62 18.85
C LEU A 685 21.64 18.79 18.58
N ALA A 686 22.49 19.24 17.67
CA ALA A 686 23.75 18.59 17.38
C ALA A 686 24.68 18.57 18.61
N ALA A 687 24.75 19.67 19.38
CA ALA A 687 25.49 19.76 20.63
C ALA A 687 24.92 18.80 21.72
N ALA A 688 23.63 18.48 21.66
CA ALA A 688 22.98 17.49 22.51
C ALA A 688 23.11 16.05 22.00
N GLY A 689 23.85 15.81 20.90
CA GLY A 689 24.01 14.50 20.28
C GLY A 689 22.77 13.99 19.54
N LEU A 690 21.79 14.86 19.25
CA LEU A 690 20.58 14.51 18.55
C LEU A 690 20.75 14.66 17.03
N VAL A 691 20.12 13.79 16.26
CA VAL A 691 20.11 13.79 14.79
C VAL A 691 18.68 13.79 14.27
N LEU A 692 18.46 14.35 13.09
CA LEU A 692 17.14 14.34 12.45
C LEU A 692 16.86 13.02 11.73
N VAL A 693 17.91 12.38 11.19
CA VAL A 693 17.81 11.12 10.48
C VAL A 693 18.76 10.13 11.14
N ASP A 694 18.21 9.32 12.03
CA ASP A 694 18.99 8.34 12.77
C ASP A 694 19.24 7.06 11.97
N ARG A 695 19.97 6.10 12.58
CA ARG A 695 20.29 4.82 11.95
C ARG A 695 19.05 3.98 11.67
N ALA A 696 18.02 4.07 12.52
CA ALA A 696 16.78 3.34 12.32
C ALA A 696 16.04 3.84 11.08
N ARG A 697 15.91 5.16 10.92
CA ARG A 697 15.31 5.76 9.72
C ARG A 697 16.07 5.42 8.45
N GLN A 698 17.41 5.45 8.49
CA GLN A 698 18.22 5.01 7.36
C GLN A 698 18.01 3.51 7.08
N GLY A 699 17.92 2.69 8.11
CA GLY A 699 17.66 1.26 8.01
C GLY A 699 16.34 0.92 7.33
N ASP A 700 15.26 1.66 7.65
CA ASP A 700 13.94 1.48 7.03
C ASP A 700 14.00 1.50 5.48
N PHE A 701 14.85 2.35 4.91
CA PHE A 701 15.00 2.51 3.46
C PHE A 701 16.08 1.61 2.84
N THR A 702 17.10 1.21 3.60
CA THR A 702 18.25 0.48 3.06
C THR A 702 18.24 -1.01 3.36
N LEU A 703 17.59 -1.43 4.43
CA LEU A 703 17.61 -2.80 4.96
C LEU A 703 16.23 -3.34 5.30
N GLY A 704 15.21 -2.48 5.35
CA GLY A 704 13.84 -2.84 5.75
C GLY A 704 13.03 -3.54 4.65
N ASN A 705 13.47 -3.48 3.40
CA ASN A 705 12.90 -4.23 2.28
C ASN A 705 13.90 -5.28 1.78
N PRO A 706 13.44 -6.45 1.29
CA PRO A 706 14.34 -7.43 0.70
C PRO A 706 15.05 -6.83 -0.53
N ARG A 707 16.39 -7.00 -0.56
CA ARG A 707 17.20 -6.57 -1.70
C ARG A 707 17.12 -7.51 -2.87
N GLU A 708 16.79 -8.75 -2.60
CA GLU A 708 16.64 -9.82 -3.58
C GLU A 708 15.23 -10.40 -3.45
N LYS A 709 14.54 -10.48 -4.56
CA LYS A 709 13.29 -11.21 -4.64
C LYS A 709 13.24 -11.96 -5.96
N PHE A 710 12.82 -13.22 -5.92
CA PHE A 710 12.59 -14.01 -7.11
C PHE A 710 11.29 -14.78 -7.02
N ILE A 711 10.69 -15.02 -8.16
CA ILE A 711 9.45 -15.77 -8.31
C ILE A 711 9.69 -16.79 -9.45
N PHE A 712 9.46 -18.05 -9.17
CA PHE A 712 9.40 -19.08 -10.18
C PHE A 712 8.03 -19.71 -10.17
N SER A 713 7.36 -19.72 -11.30
CA SER A 713 6.03 -20.31 -11.43
C SER A 713 6.01 -21.33 -12.57
N THR A 714 5.33 -22.43 -12.34
CA THR A 714 5.01 -23.45 -13.31
C THR A 714 3.50 -23.60 -13.36
N GLU A 715 2.93 -23.35 -14.51
CA GLU A 715 1.54 -23.65 -14.82
C GLU A 715 1.49 -24.86 -15.72
N TRP A 716 0.65 -25.82 -15.35
CA TRP A 716 0.44 -27.03 -16.10
C TRP A 716 -1.04 -27.23 -16.38
N GLN A 717 -1.37 -27.26 -17.66
CA GLN A 717 -2.73 -27.47 -18.15
C GLN A 717 -2.80 -28.79 -18.91
N ILE A 718 -3.60 -29.70 -18.39
CA ILE A 718 -3.86 -30.98 -19.02
C ILE A 718 -5.32 -31.36 -18.87
N TRP A 719 -5.97 -31.68 -19.98
CA TRP A 719 -7.38 -32.04 -20.04
C TRP A 719 -8.25 -30.95 -19.33
N ARG A 720 -8.90 -31.25 -18.20
CA ARG A 720 -9.72 -30.34 -17.40
C ARG A 720 -8.99 -29.81 -16.16
N LEU A 721 -7.72 -30.13 -16.02
CA LEU A 721 -6.91 -29.72 -14.88
C LEU A 721 -6.03 -28.54 -15.24
N ASP A 722 -6.00 -27.54 -14.40
CA ASP A 722 -5.06 -26.43 -14.43
C ASP A 722 -4.37 -26.34 -13.06
N SER A 723 -3.07 -26.46 -13.03
CA SER A 723 -2.28 -26.44 -11.80
C SER A 723 -1.23 -25.36 -11.87
N THR A 724 -1.10 -24.55 -10.83
CA THR A 724 -0.05 -23.53 -10.68
C THR A 724 0.75 -23.79 -9.42
N LEU A 725 2.04 -24.07 -9.57
CA LEU A 725 3.01 -24.13 -8.48
C LEU A 725 3.87 -22.87 -8.55
N ARG A 726 4.01 -22.13 -7.44
CA ARG A 726 4.80 -20.93 -7.37
C ARG A 726 5.76 -20.98 -6.19
N LEU A 727 7.04 -20.66 -6.46
CA LEU A 727 8.09 -20.50 -5.47
C LEU A 727 8.41 -19.01 -5.35
N ASN A 728 8.24 -18.43 -4.17
CA ASN A 728 8.57 -17.03 -3.88
C ASN A 728 9.78 -16.99 -2.95
N GLY A 729 10.90 -16.47 -3.42
CA GLY A 729 12.10 -16.27 -2.65
C GLY A 729 12.30 -14.83 -2.26
N TYR A 730 12.71 -14.62 -1.01
CA TYR A 730 12.93 -13.30 -0.41
C TYR A 730 14.30 -13.26 0.22
N GLY A 731 15.08 -12.22 -0.08
CA GLY A 731 16.31 -11.89 0.63
C GLY A 731 16.06 -11.55 2.10
N SER A 732 17.14 -11.48 2.87
CA SER A 732 17.05 -11.06 4.27
C SER A 732 16.70 -9.58 4.40
N VAL A 733 16.00 -9.24 5.48
CA VAL A 733 15.72 -7.86 5.87
C VAL A 733 16.14 -7.63 7.31
N VAL A 734 16.43 -6.36 7.66
CA VAL A 734 16.85 -6.00 9.00
C VAL A 734 15.97 -4.88 9.55
N SER A 735 15.38 -5.14 10.71
CA SER A 735 14.79 -4.10 11.56
C SER A 735 15.91 -3.43 12.34
N VAL A 736 16.28 -2.23 11.94
CA VAL A 736 17.40 -1.48 12.53
C VAL A 736 16.89 -0.71 13.74
N ALA A 737 17.38 -1.02 14.93
CA ALA A 737 17.00 -0.34 16.16
C ALA A 737 17.65 1.05 16.25
N SER A 738 16.92 2.06 16.78
CA SER A 738 17.50 3.37 17.09
C SER A 738 18.55 3.25 18.21
N ALA A 739 19.40 4.26 18.35
CA ALA A 739 20.37 4.30 19.45
C ALA A 739 19.68 4.24 20.83
N SER A 740 18.52 4.88 20.96
CA SER A 740 17.70 4.86 22.19
C SER A 740 17.01 3.52 22.42
N ALA A 741 16.87 2.66 21.39
CA ALA A 741 16.29 1.33 21.51
C ALA A 741 17.36 0.22 21.64
N GLY A 742 18.61 0.56 21.92
CA GLY A 742 19.71 -0.40 22.12
C GLY A 742 20.74 -0.42 21.00
N GLY A 743 20.56 0.36 19.95
CA GLY A 743 21.51 0.48 18.83
C GLY A 743 21.70 -0.84 18.07
N ALA A 744 22.87 -1.05 17.50
CA ALA A 744 23.17 -2.20 16.65
C ALA A 744 23.06 -3.56 17.38
N ALA A 745 23.16 -3.57 18.70
CA ALA A 745 22.98 -4.80 19.49
C ALA A 745 21.53 -5.31 19.50
N SER A 746 20.58 -4.41 19.23
CA SER A 746 19.14 -4.71 19.17
C SER A 746 18.59 -4.76 17.73
N ASP A 747 19.45 -4.81 16.71
CA ASP A 747 19.00 -5.06 15.34
C ASP A 747 18.46 -6.49 15.20
N GLU A 748 17.30 -6.62 14.58
CA GLU A 748 16.66 -7.91 14.34
C GLU A 748 16.63 -8.25 12.86
N THR A 749 17.15 -9.43 12.52
CA THR A 749 17.21 -9.91 11.14
C THR A 749 16.08 -10.91 10.89
N VAL A 750 15.31 -10.66 9.84
CA VAL A 750 14.46 -11.67 9.22
C VAL A 750 15.31 -12.36 8.15
N SER A 751 15.64 -13.61 8.36
CA SER A 751 16.48 -14.38 7.42
C SER A 751 15.80 -14.55 6.07
N ALA A 752 16.59 -14.70 5.03
CA ALA A 752 16.12 -15.08 3.71
C ALA A 752 15.22 -16.31 3.78
N ALA A 753 14.15 -16.31 3.02
CA ALA A 753 13.13 -17.36 3.07
C ALA A 753 12.54 -17.64 1.69
N MET A 754 12.00 -18.83 1.53
CA MET A 754 11.22 -19.24 0.39
C MET A 754 9.85 -19.73 0.86
N THR A 755 8.78 -19.26 0.18
CA THR A 755 7.41 -19.76 0.34
C THR A 755 6.98 -20.49 -0.91
N VAL A 756 6.08 -21.45 -0.74
CA VAL A 756 5.52 -22.27 -1.81
C VAL A 756 4.02 -22.06 -1.85
N ASP A 757 3.50 -21.70 -3.00
CA ASP A 757 2.07 -21.57 -3.23
C ASP A 757 1.64 -22.61 -4.28
N LEU A 758 0.44 -23.20 -4.11
CA LEU A 758 -0.14 -24.16 -5.04
C LEU A 758 -1.62 -23.87 -5.23
N ASP A 759 -2.07 -23.86 -6.46
CA ASP A 759 -3.47 -23.87 -6.85
C ASP A 759 -3.71 -25.04 -7.82
N ILE A 760 -4.76 -25.79 -7.59
CA ILE A 760 -5.20 -26.88 -8.48
C ILE A 760 -6.67 -26.62 -8.79
N ALA A 761 -6.95 -26.32 -10.05
CA ALA A 761 -8.28 -26.04 -10.54
C ALA A 761 -8.77 -27.17 -11.46
N PHE A 762 -9.96 -27.63 -11.24
CA PHE A 762 -10.64 -28.65 -12.03
C PHE A 762 -11.89 -28.07 -12.69
N LYS A 763 -11.95 -28.07 -14.01
CA LYS A 763 -13.12 -27.67 -14.80
C LYS A 763 -14.16 -28.79 -14.74
N ALA A 764 -15.04 -28.77 -13.74
CA ALA A 764 -16.08 -29.77 -13.54
C ALA A 764 -17.10 -29.76 -14.70
N SER A 765 -17.36 -28.59 -15.28
CA SER A 765 -18.09 -28.39 -16.54
C SER A 765 -17.50 -27.17 -17.27
N ASP A 766 -18.05 -26.83 -18.42
CA ASP A 766 -17.66 -25.64 -19.18
C ASP A 766 -17.94 -24.33 -18.40
N ARG A 767 -18.81 -24.39 -17.40
CA ARG A 767 -19.22 -23.24 -16.58
C ARG A 767 -18.71 -23.31 -15.13
N LEU A 768 -18.42 -24.50 -14.60
CA LEU A 768 -18.07 -24.68 -13.20
C LEU A 768 -16.60 -25.10 -13.05
N THR A 769 -15.83 -24.29 -12.37
CA THR A 769 -14.46 -24.61 -11.96
C THR A 769 -14.39 -24.72 -10.44
N LEU A 770 -13.81 -25.81 -9.95
CA LEU A 770 -13.54 -26.06 -8.54
C LEU A 770 -12.04 -25.99 -8.31
N SER A 771 -11.59 -25.21 -7.34
CA SER A 771 -10.16 -25.08 -7.03
C SER A 771 -9.90 -25.38 -5.56
N VAL A 772 -8.75 -25.99 -5.31
CA VAL A 772 -8.19 -26.12 -3.97
C VAL A 772 -6.73 -25.68 -4.00
N GLY A 773 -6.28 -25.03 -2.93
CA GLY A 773 -4.92 -24.55 -2.93
C GLY A 773 -4.44 -24.06 -1.57
N GLY A 774 -3.23 -23.53 -1.56
CA GLY A 774 -2.70 -22.88 -0.40
C GLY A 774 -1.54 -21.96 -0.74
N ASN A 775 -1.42 -20.92 0.07
CA ASN A 775 -0.31 -19.97 0.03
C ASN A 775 0.61 -20.28 1.21
N ASN A 776 1.92 -20.22 1.00
CA ASN A 776 2.91 -20.60 2.00
C ASN A 776 2.65 -22.00 2.57
N LEU A 777 2.49 -22.99 1.69
CA LEU A 777 2.13 -24.39 2.05
C LEU A 777 3.09 -25.02 3.05
N LEU A 778 4.36 -24.58 3.07
CA LEU A 778 5.37 -25.09 4.02
C LEU A 778 5.24 -24.43 5.39
N ASN A 779 4.22 -23.60 5.61
CA ASN A 779 3.91 -22.92 6.86
C ASN A 779 5.12 -22.12 7.40
N ARG A 780 5.85 -21.43 6.52
CA ARG A 780 7.06 -20.70 6.86
C ARG A 780 6.73 -19.46 7.67
N TYR A 781 7.48 -19.25 8.76
CA TYR A 781 7.46 -18.06 9.62
C TYR A 781 8.78 -17.30 9.54
N PRO A 782 8.80 -15.99 9.84
CA PRO A 782 10.05 -15.26 10.05
C PRO A 782 10.76 -15.74 11.32
N ASN A 783 11.98 -15.26 11.54
CA ASN A 783 12.73 -15.54 12.76
C ASN A 783 11.99 -15.04 14.00
N ILE A 784 12.13 -15.77 15.10
CA ILE A 784 11.65 -15.34 16.40
C ILE A 784 12.58 -14.21 16.91
N VAL A 785 11.99 -13.12 17.38
CA VAL A 785 12.71 -12.01 18.01
C VAL A 785 13.44 -12.51 19.27
N ARG A 786 14.68 -12.09 19.46
CA ARG A 786 15.46 -12.47 20.64
C ARG A 786 14.74 -12.07 21.93
N PRO A 787 14.74 -12.90 22.97
CA PRO A 787 14.03 -12.59 24.22
C PRO A 787 14.40 -11.22 24.84
N ALA A 788 15.67 -10.80 24.72
CA ALA A 788 16.17 -9.53 25.22
C ALA A 788 15.58 -8.31 24.49
N ASP A 789 15.13 -8.48 23.23
CA ASP A 789 14.64 -7.40 22.36
C ASP A 789 13.10 -7.38 22.25
N ARG A 790 12.41 -8.36 22.85
CA ARG A 790 10.93 -8.42 22.83
C ARG A 790 10.24 -7.27 23.58
N GLY A 791 10.96 -6.55 24.41
CA GLY A 791 10.41 -5.44 25.20
C GLY A 791 9.24 -5.83 26.10
N ALA A 792 8.49 -4.85 26.57
CA ALA A 792 7.28 -5.04 27.40
C ALA A 792 6.10 -5.62 26.60
N THR A 793 6.20 -5.77 25.30
CA THR A 793 5.10 -6.17 24.40
C THR A 793 5.21 -7.61 23.94
N ALA A 794 6.30 -8.27 24.20
CA ALA A 794 6.53 -9.69 23.87
C ALA A 794 6.17 -10.06 22.40
N PHE A 795 6.51 -9.19 21.43
CA PHE A 795 6.37 -9.54 20.02
C PHE A 795 7.25 -10.73 19.69
N THR A 796 6.65 -11.81 19.24
CA THR A 796 7.37 -13.02 18.90
C THR A 796 8.13 -12.88 17.59
N TYR A 797 7.59 -12.11 16.65
CA TYR A 797 8.14 -11.93 15.31
C TYR A 797 8.31 -10.44 15.00
N THR A 798 9.29 -10.12 14.18
CA THR A 798 9.41 -8.80 13.52
C THR A 798 8.36 -8.69 12.39
N ASN A 799 7.08 -8.64 12.76
CA ASN A 799 5.96 -8.72 11.84
C ASN A 799 5.97 -7.61 10.77
N GLN A 800 6.46 -6.45 11.13
CA GLN A 800 6.45 -5.26 10.29
C GLN A 800 7.44 -5.35 9.11
N TYR A 801 8.49 -6.14 9.23
CA TYR A 801 9.55 -6.27 8.22
C TYR A 801 9.50 -7.59 7.46
N SER A 802 8.66 -8.55 7.86
CA SER A 802 8.55 -9.82 7.13
C SER A 802 7.90 -9.63 5.77
N PRO A 803 8.58 -9.91 4.65
CA PRO A 803 8.01 -9.73 3.31
C PRO A 803 6.88 -10.72 2.98
N PHE A 804 6.73 -11.80 3.78
CA PHE A 804 5.67 -12.80 3.64
C PHE A 804 4.74 -12.86 4.87
N GLY A 805 4.84 -11.87 5.77
CA GLY A 805 3.99 -11.76 6.96
C GLY A 805 4.33 -12.73 8.08
N ILE A 806 3.45 -12.81 9.09
CA ILE A 806 3.59 -13.66 10.27
C ILE A 806 2.40 -14.61 10.48
N ALA A 807 1.48 -14.67 9.53
CA ALA A 807 0.25 -15.46 9.69
C ALA A 807 0.45 -16.98 9.46
N GLY A 808 1.53 -17.35 8.77
CA GLY A 808 1.82 -18.75 8.40
C GLY A 808 1.14 -19.14 7.08
N GLY A 809 1.01 -20.44 6.88
CA GLY A 809 0.39 -21.02 5.68
C GLY A 809 -1.12 -20.89 5.70
N PHE A 810 -1.71 -20.57 4.54
CA PHE A 810 -3.15 -20.44 4.32
C PHE A 810 -3.63 -21.45 3.28
N TYR A 811 -4.70 -22.18 3.56
CA TYR A 811 -5.33 -23.10 2.62
C TYR A 811 -6.76 -22.68 2.34
N TYR A 812 -7.24 -22.99 1.13
CA TYR A 812 -8.57 -22.59 0.66
C TYR A 812 -9.17 -23.57 -0.31
N ALA A 813 -10.49 -23.47 -0.44
CA ALA A 813 -11.27 -24.04 -1.54
C ALA A 813 -12.08 -22.92 -2.21
N ARG A 814 -12.24 -23.01 -3.53
CA ARG A 814 -12.99 -22.02 -4.31
C ARG A 814 -13.84 -22.74 -5.35
N ALA A 815 -15.06 -22.23 -5.53
CA ALA A 815 -15.95 -22.61 -6.62
C ALA A 815 -16.26 -21.37 -7.46
N THR A 816 -16.06 -21.45 -8.78
CA THR A 816 -16.33 -20.37 -9.73
C THR A 816 -17.30 -20.86 -10.79
N LEU A 817 -18.43 -20.18 -10.94
CA LEU A 817 -19.42 -20.37 -11.99
C LEU A 817 -19.31 -19.21 -12.98
N SER A 818 -19.05 -19.53 -14.26
CA SER A 818 -19.00 -18.58 -15.37
C SER A 818 -20.21 -18.78 -16.28
N PHE A 819 -20.76 -17.72 -16.85
CA PHE A 819 -21.94 -17.75 -17.72
C PHE A 819 -21.94 -16.64 -18.77
#